data_153523662628c82856334c450d0e18ad
#
_entry.id   153523662628c82856334c450d0e18ad
#
_cell.length_a   1.000
_cell.length_b   1.000
_cell.length_c   1.000
_cell.angle_alpha   90.00
_cell.angle_beta   90.00
_cell.angle_gamma   90.00
#
_symmetry.space_group_name_H-M   'P 1'
#
loop_
_entity.id
_entity.type
_entity.pdbx_description
1 polymer ?
#
loop_
_entity_poly.entity_id
_entity_poly.type
_entity_poly.pdbx_seq_one_letter_code
_entity_poly.pdbx_strand_id
1 'polypeptide(L)'
;MKRWIAALLSTVLLLSVSGAALAADPDTVEISSAEDLAELSALCTSDAWSEGKTIVLTRDISLTGCDFSPIPLLAGTFDGRGHSILGITLDGDASTQGLFRMVLKTGVVKNLTVSGTLHATGNGENIGGIAGVNYGAIENCRFDGDILAQAAAGGIVGLNQEGALVSECKASGSISAYHRAGGIAGENRGVLSECENRMSVNTDYIAVEKPDQKKSFDISTLTLNEETIIDITDLGGIAGLNTSVIKYCDNYGDVGYPHTGYNVGGIAGRQSGRILGCTNAAEVTARKDVGGIVGQVEPYTSWNVTGTGLGEVQSQLYRLESLLRTTLGDFGDSQTEARALMQQILELLGNCSDIIGGMYPDIPWPTPGSDTGDAGGGSDNGDAGSGDDTTGGWIDPGSGSMDDLSDNLQQIVRLLGQMMDVFTSDAVIEDMQNVLSQLMNVSSSIMSMAYSLGNASVQLEDISDTDDDDEALCLIAQCANTASITADTNVGGIAGNVSLDISFDREDQLNISSTLIGSGKYEIFARISSCENSASVAASKSCAGGIAGRMDYGLAVGCSALGEVTTAEEYAGGIVGHSSAAVRNCRARVNLSGKRYVGGIAGLGKDISSCSVMPHFENRAELCGSVAGYADGTIVENLYSDSTVGGVDGFSFAGQSDYMDYEDFAALPDTPDFFRSIGVTFVKDGVTVETVEVPFGGRIASVPTVADEDGMYWQWNDFDPNEAVYYSRTVEGEYIRPVTTISTGEDEPLFLAEGTFRDGQTLLAVPFVPDAETLGIDAASILAAYTVRVSDYSESLTVRMLASASGSLYTLSEGTLTPLSFTRDGSYIVFRLDNGASIVYLAQETSRIGWIIGGITGGAAAAAAVVLVIVRKRRKKT
;
A
#
# COMPACT_ATOMS: atom_id res chain seq x y z
N MET A 1 52.60 3.38 33.26
CA MET A 1 53.28 2.12 32.86
C MET A 1 52.34 1.05 32.32
N LYS A 2 51.12 0.82 32.88
CA LYS A 2 50.17 -0.18 32.33
C LYS A 2 49.52 0.17 30.98
N ARG A 3 49.46 1.44 30.57
CA ARG A 3 48.90 1.89 29.26
C ARG A 3 49.90 1.80 28.09
N TRP A 4 51.19 1.75 28.35
CA TRP A 4 52.25 1.60 27.36
C TRP A 4 52.54 0.15 26.99
N ILE A 5 52.28 -0.78 27.89
CA ILE A 5 52.47 -2.22 27.67
C ILE A 5 51.33 -2.77 26.77
N ALA A 6 50.09 -2.23 26.89
CA ALA A 6 48.97 -2.62 26.02
C ALA A 6 49.18 -2.11 24.57
N ALA A 7 49.76 -0.93 24.39
CA ALA A 7 50.08 -0.41 23.07
C ALA A 7 51.26 -1.11 22.39
N LEU A 8 52.22 -1.64 23.13
CA LEU A 8 53.33 -2.42 22.58
C LEU A 8 52.89 -3.85 22.21
N LEU A 9 51.96 -4.47 22.96
CA LEU A 9 51.40 -5.78 22.63
C LEU A 9 50.49 -5.76 21.42
N SER A 10 49.75 -4.65 21.19
CA SER A 10 48.92 -4.52 19.98
C SER A 10 49.75 -4.23 18.72
N THR A 11 50.93 -3.58 18.85
CA THR A 11 51.81 -3.33 17.70
C THR A 11 52.66 -4.56 17.35
N VAL A 12 52.95 -5.47 18.29
CA VAL A 12 53.66 -6.70 18.02
C VAL A 12 52.71 -7.79 17.45
N LEU A 13 51.37 -7.69 17.75
CA LEU A 13 50.38 -8.58 17.14
C LEU A 13 50.04 -8.16 15.71
N LEU A 14 50.26 -6.86 15.35
CA LEU A 14 50.02 -6.33 14.00
C LEU A 14 51.20 -6.52 13.03
N LEU A 15 52.36 -6.95 13.52
CA LEU A 15 53.55 -7.16 12.70
C LEU A 15 53.90 -8.64 12.47
N SER A 16 53.10 -9.58 12.96
CA SER A 16 53.28 -11.02 12.71
C SER A 16 52.29 -11.63 11.70
N VAL A 17 51.49 -10.78 11.02
CA VAL A 17 50.66 -11.22 9.88
C VAL A 17 51.25 -10.64 8.59
N SER A 18 52.49 -10.98 8.30
CA SER A 18 53.07 -10.79 6.99
C SER A 18 53.56 -12.11 6.45
N GLY A 19 52.78 -12.69 5.55
CA GLY A 19 53.26 -13.72 4.66
C GLY A 19 52.86 -15.18 4.97
N ALA A 20 51.64 -15.45 5.40
CA ALA A 20 51.02 -16.71 5.03
C ALA A 20 50.11 -16.35 3.82
N ALA A 21 50.48 -16.75 2.63
CA ALA A 21 49.51 -17.03 1.61
C ALA A 21 48.56 -18.05 2.26
N LEU A 22 47.35 -17.62 2.63
CA LEU A 22 46.27 -18.51 2.99
C LEU A 22 46.16 -19.49 1.81
N ALA A 23 46.52 -20.75 2.03
CA ALA A 23 46.16 -21.81 1.12
C ALA A 23 44.64 -21.61 0.90
N ALA A 24 44.21 -21.44 -0.33
CA ALA A 24 42.80 -21.39 -0.67
C ALA A 24 42.15 -22.63 -0.03
N ASP A 25 41.07 -22.40 0.72
CA ASP A 25 40.25 -23.48 1.25
C ASP A 25 39.85 -24.33 0.02
N PRO A 26 40.06 -25.65 0.03
CA PRO A 26 39.79 -26.50 -1.13
C PRO A 26 38.34 -26.40 -1.62
N ASP A 27 37.43 -25.85 -0.80
CA ASP A 27 36.02 -25.65 -1.11
C ASP A 27 35.69 -24.24 -1.59
N THR A 28 36.70 -23.35 -1.77
CA THR A 28 36.47 -21.98 -2.30
C THR A 28 36.66 -21.94 -3.82
N VAL A 29 35.63 -21.41 -4.53
CA VAL A 29 35.61 -21.18 -5.98
C VAL A 29 35.65 -19.67 -6.25
N GLU A 30 36.66 -19.21 -7.00
CA GLU A 30 36.80 -17.81 -7.36
C GLU A 30 36.20 -17.54 -8.73
N ILE A 31 35.40 -16.49 -8.82
CA ILE A 31 34.73 -16.00 -10.05
C ILE A 31 35.29 -14.63 -10.38
N SER A 32 35.77 -14.44 -11.59
CA SER A 32 36.41 -13.20 -12.04
C SER A 32 35.98 -12.70 -13.42
N SER A 33 35.19 -13.49 -14.14
CA SER A 33 34.73 -13.15 -15.49
C SER A 33 33.32 -13.63 -15.79
N ALA A 34 32.74 -13.18 -16.90
CA ALA A 34 31.45 -13.65 -17.39
C ALA A 34 31.50 -15.14 -17.79
N GLU A 35 32.67 -15.59 -18.29
CA GLU A 35 32.90 -16.99 -18.63
C GLU A 35 32.89 -17.87 -17.37
N ASP A 36 33.50 -17.41 -16.27
CA ASP A 36 33.45 -18.13 -14.99
C ASP A 36 32.03 -18.28 -14.46
N LEU A 37 31.19 -17.21 -14.62
CA LEU A 37 29.76 -17.27 -14.27
C LEU A 37 28.98 -18.24 -15.16
N ALA A 38 29.28 -18.29 -16.44
CA ALA A 38 28.65 -19.26 -17.36
C ALA A 38 29.03 -20.70 -17.03
N GLU A 39 30.31 -20.94 -16.67
CA GLU A 39 30.76 -22.24 -16.19
C GLU A 39 30.07 -22.62 -14.86
N LEU A 40 29.96 -21.67 -13.92
CA LEU A 40 29.22 -21.86 -12.67
C LEU A 40 27.76 -22.25 -12.92
N SER A 41 27.09 -21.58 -13.86
CA SER A 41 25.70 -21.91 -14.24
C SER A 41 25.60 -23.36 -14.75
N ALA A 42 26.54 -23.81 -15.56
CA ALA A 42 26.55 -25.19 -16.06
C ALA A 42 26.83 -26.22 -14.95
N LEU A 43 27.67 -25.88 -13.99
CA LEU A 43 28.02 -26.75 -12.86
C LEU A 43 26.89 -26.86 -11.81
N CYS A 44 26.17 -25.76 -11.57
CA CYS A 44 25.06 -25.67 -10.61
C CYS A 44 23.74 -26.26 -11.14
N THR A 45 23.78 -27.18 -12.11
CA THR A 45 22.60 -27.95 -12.51
C THR A 45 22.24 -29.05 -11.51
N SER A 46 23.11 -29.34 -10.56
CA SER A 46 22.93 -30.25 -9.43
C SER A 46 23.26 -29.52 -8.13
N ASP A 47 22.39 -29.63 -7.15
CA ASP A 47 22.54 -29.08 -5.79
C ASP A 47 23.82 -29.60 -5.12
N ALA A 48 24.13 -30.89 -5.27
CA ALA A 48 25.32 -31.53 -4.72
C ALA A 48 26.64 -30.88 -5.15
N TRP A 49 26.67 -30.18 -6.30
CA TRP A 49 27.92 -29.56 -6.74
C TRP A 49 28.30 -28.36 -5.87
N SER A 50 27.33 -27.49 -5.54
CA SER A 50 27.58 -26.27 -4.76
C SER A 50 27.46 -26.47 -3.26
N GLU A 51 26.97 -27.63 -2.79
CA GLU A 51 26.81 -27.94 -1.37
C GLU A 51 28.15 -27.87 -0.64
N GLY A 52 28.20 -27.13 0.46
CA GLY A 52 29.38 -26.91 1.26
C GLY A 52 30.46 -26.01 0.65
N LYS A 53 30.29 -25.55 -0.60
CA LYS A 53 31.25 -24.64 -1.25
C LYS A 53 30.99 -23.19 -0.93
N THR A 54 32.07 -22.41 -0.96
CA THR A 54 32.05 -20.96 -0.94
C THR A 54 32.50 -20.43 -2.30
N ILE A 55 31.57 -19.79 -3.04
CA ILE A 55 31.79 -19.14 -4.34
C ILE A 55 31.97 -17.67 -4.08
N VAL A 56 33.07 -17.09 -4.56
CA VAL A 56 33.39 -15.68 -4.24
C VAL A 56 33.67 -14.88 -5.52
N LEU A 57 33.12 -13.67 -5.61
CA LEU A 57 33.57 -12.71 -6.61
C LEU A 57 34.92 -12.10 -6.20
N THR A 58 35.79 -11.92 -7.16
CA THR A 58 37.10 -11.30 -6.97
C THR A 58 37.22 -9.92 -7.63
N ARG A 59 36.24 -9.55 -8.44
CA ARG A 59 36.09 -8.24 -9.10
C ARG A 59 34.65 -8.07 -9.60
N ASP A 60 34.33 -6.86 -10.04
CA ASP A 60 33.09 -6.58 -10.77
C ASP A 60 33.09 -7.30 -12.13
N ILE A 61 31.91 -7.82 -12.51
CA ILE A 61 31.72 -8.59 -13.75
C ILE A 61 30.66 -7.88 -14.59
N SER A 62 30.97 -7.63 -15.86
CA SER A 62 29.98 -7.12 -16.83
C SER A 62 29.45 -8.26 -17.68
N LEU A 63 28.13 -8.40 -17.71
CA LEU A 63 27.38 -9.29 -18.60
C LEU A 63 26.80 -8.56 -19.83
N THR A 64 27.13 -7.30 -20.02
CA THR A 64 26.61 -6.50 -21.12
C THR A 64 27.00 -7.09 -22.48
N GLY A 65 26.01 -7.54 -23.23
CA GLY A 65 26.20 -8.20 -24.52
C GLY A 65 26.64 -9.67 -24.46
N CYS A 66 26.63 -10.25 -23.25
CA CYS A 66 26.84 -11.69 -23.05
C CYS A 66 25.48 -12.42 -23.04
N ASP A 67 25.44 -13.61 -23.62
CA ASP A 67 24.29 -14.51 -23.49
C ASP A 67 24.46 -15.28 -22.17
N PHE A 68 23.78 -14.75 -21.13
CA PHE A 68 23.86 -15.30 -19.78
C PHE A 68 22.63 -16.15 -19.47
N SER A 69 22.85 -17.36 -19.00
CA SER A 69 21.78 -18.20 -18.44
C SER A 69 21.82 -18.18 -16.92
N PRO A 70 20.67 -17.94 -16.24
CA PRO A 70 20.60 -17.96 -14.79
C PRO A 70 21.20 -19.20 -14.15
N ILE A 71 21.87 -19.02 -13.02
CA ILE A 71 22.43 -20.11 -12.22
C ILE A 71 21.28 -20.96 -11.68
N PRO A 72 21.17 -22.27 -12.07
CA PRO A 72 19.97 -23.05 -11.77
C PRO A 72 19.72 -23.27 -10.27
N LEU A 73 20.71 -23.79 -9.53
CA LEU A 73 20.57 -24.17 -8.12
C LEU A 73 21.78 -23.71 -7.32
N LEU A 74 21.55 -23.16 -6.13
CA LEU A 74 22.62 -22.83 -5.19
C LEU A 74 22.33 -23.47 -3.84
N ALA A 75 23.14 -24.42 -3.41
CA ALA A 75 23.13 -25.05 -2.08
C ALA A 75 24.30 -24.61 -1.18
N GLY A 76 25.32 -23.95 -1.75
CA GLY A 76 26.48 -23.38 -1.05
C GLY A 76 26.33 -21.87 -0.79
N THR A 77 27.45 -21.24 -0.43
CA THR A 77 27.49 -19.77 -0.22
C THR A 77 28.04 -19.08 -1.46
N PHE A 78 27.30 -18.10 -1.98
CA PHE A 78 27.79 -17.15 -2.96
C PHE A 78 28.02 -15.79 -2.28
N ASP A 79 29.29 -15.40 -2.13
CA ASP A 79 29.70 -14.16 -1.50
C ASP A 79 30.24 -13.19 -2.55
N GLY A 80 29.49 -12.13 -2.86
CA GLY A 80 29.90 -11.09 -3.78
C GLY A 80 31.07 -10.23 -3.27
N ARG A 81 31.41 -10.30 -1.99
CA ARG A 81 32.46 -9.49 -1.33
C ARG A 81 32.35 -8.00 -1.61
N GLY A 82 31.13 -7.50 -1.87
CA GLY A 82 30.87 -6.11 -2.22
C GLY A 82 31.10 -5.78 -3.71
N HIS A 83 31.39 -6.79 -4.56
CA HIS A 83 31.46 -6.63 -6.00
C HIS A 83 30.10 -6.70 -6.69
N SER A 84 30.09 -6.28 -7.95
CA SER A 84 28.88 -6.14 -8.75
C SER A 84 28.87 -7.07 -9.96
N ILE A 85 27.69 -7.57 -10.30
CA ILE A 85 27.38 -8.20 -11.60
C ILE A 85 26.48 -7.24 -12.36
N LEU A 86 26.99 -6.70 -13.48
CA LEU A 86 26.39 -5.58 -14.19
C LEU A 86 25.83 -6.02 -15.53
N GLY A 87 24.65 -5.50 -15.90
CA GLY A 87 24.06 -5.66 -17.20
C GLY A 87 23.49 -7.06 -17.46
N ILE A 88 22.92 -7.72 -16.46
CA ILE A 88 22.13 -8.93 -16.67
C ILE A 88 20.94 -8.57 -17.57
N THR A 89 20.67 -9.39 -18.58
CA THR A 89 19.51 -9.25 -19.45
C THR A 89 18.88 -10.63 -19.60
N LEU A 90 17.64 -10.75 -19.13
CA LEU A 90 16.84 -11.97 -19.22
C LEU A 90 15.52 -11.62 -19.90
N ASP A 91 15.38 -12.08 -21.14
CA ASP A 91 14.17 -11.88 -21.94
C ASP A 91 13.56 -13.25 -22.29
N GLY A 92 12.25 -13.40 -22.17
CA GLY A 92 11.56 -14.63 -22.55
C GLY A 92 10.35 -14.95 -21.68
N ASP A 93 9.75 -16.11 -21.92
CA ASP A 93 8.53 -16.59 -21.26
C ASP A 93 8.80 -17.55 -20.07
N ALA A 94 10.06 -17.69 -19.69
CA ALA A 94 10.42 -18.62 -18.63
C ALA A 94 10.10 -18.05 -17.25
N SER A 95 9.47 -18.89 -16.42
CA SER A 95 9.26 -18.62 -15.00
C SER A 95 10.51 -18.94 -14.16
N THR A 96 10.54 -18.41 -12.96
CA THR A 96 11.61 -18.61 -11.98
C THR A 96 12.96 -18.12 -12.52
N GLN A 97 13.07 -16.79 -12.64
CA GLN A 97 14.22 -16.10 -13.22
C GLN A 97 14.85 -15.13 -12.20
N GLY A 98 16.15 -14.94 -12.34
CA GLY A 98 16.99 -14.03 -11.58
C GLY A 98 18.45 -14.30 -11.89
N LEU A 99 19.40 -13.73 -11.16
CA LEU A 99 20.79 -14.21 -11.25
C LEU A 99 20.86 -15.71 -10.91
N PHE A 100 20.11 -16.11 -9.87
CA PHE A 100 19.83 -17.50 -9.51
C PHE A 100 18.37 -17.84 -9.83
N ARG A 101 18.13 -19.05 -10.35
CA ARG A 101 16.76 -19.53 -10.45
C ARG A 101 16.25 -19.92 -9.06
N MET A 102 17.03 -20.70 -8.31
CA MET A 102 16.67 -21.14 -6.97
C MET A 102 17.88 -21.08 -6.03
N VAL A 103 17.69 -20.48 -4.86
CA VAL A 103 18.58 -20.61 -3.71
C VAL A 103 17.96 -21.67 -2.80
N LEU A 104 18.67 -22.79 -2.63
CA LEU A 104 18.18 -23.93 -1.86
C LEU A 104 18.32 -23.71 -0.34
N LYS A 105 17.74 -24.58 0.48
CA LYS A 105 17.62 -24.41 1.94
C LYS A 105 18.95 -24.13 2.67
N THR A 106 20.05 -24.70 2.18
CA THR A 106 21.42 -24.48 2.70
C THR A 106 22.17 -23.36 1.96
N GLY A 107 21.54 -22.82 0.88
CA GLY A 107 22.15 -21.80 0.03
C GLY A 107 22.13 -20.41 0.70
N VAL A 108 23.22 -19.66 0.52
CA VAL A 108 23.35 -18.29 0.99
C VAL A 108 23.90 -17.41 -0.12
N VAL A 109 23.21 -16.31 -0.45
CA VAL A 109 23.73 -15.27 -1.34
C VAL A 109 23.96 -14.02 -0.52
N LYS A 110 25.15 -13.44 -0.57
CA LYS A 110 25.44 -12.27 0.25
C LYS A 110 26.42 -11.28 -0.35
N ASN A 111 26.37 -10.05 0.15
CA ASN A 111 27.29 -8.94 -0.19
C ASN A 111 27.44 -8.72 -1.70
N LEU A 112 26.35 -8.74 -2.45
CA LEU A 112 26.33 -8.71 -3.91
C LEU A 112 25.47 -7.57 -4.43
N THR A 113 25.97 -6.87 -5.45
CA THR A 113 25.15 -5.95 -6.25
C THR A 113 24.90 -6.55 -7.63
N VAL A 114 23.65 -6.57 -8.08
CA VAL A 114 23.25 -6.99 -9.43
C VAL A 114 22.52 -5.85 -10.10
N SER A 115 22.81 -5.60 -11.39
CA SER A 115 22.06 -4.62 -12.16
C SER A 115 21.71 -5.15 -13.56
N GLY A 116 20.53 -4.72 -14.06
CA GLY A 116 20.10 -5.06 -15.41
C GLY A 116 18.59 -5.10 -15.59
N THR A 117 18.13 -5.86 -16.58
CA THR A 117 16.75 -5.89 -17.01
C THR A 117 16.24 -7.33 -17.08
N LEU A 118 15.12 -7.58 -16.44
CA LEU A 118 14.46 -8.89 -16.42
C LEU A 118 13.06 -8.74 -17.00
N HIS A 119 12.85 -9.11 -18.26
CA HIS A 119 11.57 -9.03 -18.94
C HIS A 119 11.02 -10.43 -19.19
N ALA A 120 10.17 -10.89 -18.29
CA ALA A 120 9.43 -12.12 -18.46
C ALA A 120 8.15 -11.85 -19.24
N THR A 121 8.12 -12.31 -20.49
CA THR A 121 6.95 -12.20 -21.37
C THR A 121 6.02 -13.42 -21.19
N GLY A 122 4.77 -13.30 -21.59
CA GLY A 122 3.80 -14.40 -21.43
C GLY A 122 3.45 -14.68 -19.96
N ASN A 123 3.50 -15.93 -19.54
CA ASN A 123 3.15 -16.35 -18.17
C ASN A 123 4.37 -16.42 -17.21
N GLY A 124 5.36 -15.54 -17.39
CA GLY A 124 6.54 -15.52 -16.52
C GLY A 124 6.24 -15.15 -15.08
N GLU A 125 6.47 -16.07 -14.16
CA GLU A 125 6.25 -15.93 -12.72
C GLU A 125 7.53 -16.14 -11.91
N ASN A 126 7.55 -15.64 -10.68
CA ASN A 126 8.67 -15.74 -9.75
C ASN A 126 9.95 -15.12 -10.33
N ILE A 127 9.88 -13.83 -10.62
CA ILE A 127 10.99 -13.07 -11.19
C ILE A 127 11.62 -12.21 -10.09
N GLY A 128 12.91 -12.36 -9.86
CA GLY A 128 13.64 -11.57 -8.87
C GLY A 128 15.04 -11.18 -9.34
N GLY A 129 15.49 -9.99 -9.02
CA GLY A 129 16.80 -9.51 -9.46
C GLY A 129 17.97 -10.38 -8.99
N ILE A 130 17.87 -10.96 -7.79
CA ILE A 130 18.84 -11.90 -7.24
C ILE A 130 18.39 -13.34 -7.46
N ALA A 131 17.19 -13.70 -7.06
CA ALA A 131 16.71 -15.08 -7.20
C ALA A 131 15.23 -15.13 -7.61
N GLY A 132 14.87 -16.09 -8.47
CA GLY A 132 13.47 -16.40 -8.76
C GLY A 132 12.78 -16.94 -7.51
N VAL A 133 13.32 -17.97 -6.88
CA VAL A 133 12.82 -18.59 -5.64
C VAL A 133 13.93 -18.71 -4.61
N ASN A 134 13.64 -18.34 -3.37
CA ASN A 134 14.55 -18.49 -2.23
C ASN A 134 13.96 -19.46 -1.21
N TYR A 135 14.72 -20.53 -0.88
CA TYR A 135 14.48 -21.42 0.25
C TYR A 135 15.56 -21.28 1.34
N GLY A 136 16.62 -20.50 1.09
CA GLY A 136 17.77 -20.29 1.96
C GLY A 136 17.85 -18.85 2.48
N ALA A 137 19.01 -18.21 2.30
CA ALA A 137 19.21 -16.84 2.76
C ALA A 137 19.78 -15.93 1.66
N ILE A 138 19.25 -14.70 1.59
CA ILE A 138 19.79 -13.62 0.76
C ILE A 138 20.04 -12.43 1.69
N GLU A 139 21.32 -12.03 1.85
CA GLU A 139 21.75 -11.11 2.88
C GLU A 139 22.61 -9.97 2.30
N ASN A 140 22.31 -8.73 2.67
CA ASN A 140 23.09 -7.56 2.24
C ASN A 140 23.34 -7.55 0.73
N CYS A 141 22.28 -7.79 -0.06
CA CYS A 141 22.32 -7.77 -1.51
C CYS A 141 21.57 -6.54 -2.05
N ARG A 142 21.97 -6.11 -3.24
CA ARG A 142 21.34 -4.99 -3.93
C ARG A 142 20.98 -5.37 -5.37
N PHE A 143 19.81 -4.93 -5.80
CA PHE A 143 19.41 -4.93 -7.22
C PHE A 143 19.14 -3.51 -7.70
N ASP A 144 19.59 -3.19 -8.93
CA ASP A 144 19.36 -1.92 -9.60
C ASP A 144 18.97 -2.17 -11.07
N GLY A 145 17.71 -2.00 -11.40
CA GLY A 145 17.22 -2.30 -12.75
C GLY A 145 15.72 -2.37 -12.88
N ASP A 146 15.28 -2.91 -14.04
CA ASP A 146 13.88 -2.95 -14.41
C ASP A 146 13.38 -4.40 -14.52
N ILE A 147 12.21 -4.66 -13.96
CA ILE A 147 11.56 -5.97 -13.97
C ILE A 147 10.17 -5.85 -14.59
N LEU A 148 9.89 -6.71 -15.58
CA LEU A 148 8.57 -6.92 -16.15
C LEU A 148 8.20 -8.39 -16.01
N ALA A 149 7.03 -8.68 -15.41
CA ALA A 149 6.57 -10.05 -15.20
C ALA A 149 5.05 -10.18 -15.26
N GLN A 150 4.54 -11.42 -15.28
CA GLN A 150 3.12 -11.69 -15.14
C GLN A 150 2.72 -11.67 -13.65
N ALA A 151 3.45 -12.39 -12.81
CA ALA A 151 3.15 -12.50 -11.39
C ALA A 151 4.39 -12.79 -10.54
N ALA A 152 4.29 -12.54 -9.25
CA ALA A 152 5.34 -12.77 -8.27
C ALA A 152 6.69 -12.14 -8.66
N ALA A 153 6.67 -10.82 -8.88
CA ALA A 153 7.83 -10.02 -9.23
C ALA A 153 8.39 -9.29 -8.00
N GLY A 154 9.69 -9.44 -7.75
CA GLY A 154 10.36 -8.74 -6.65
C GLY A 154 11.76 -8.24 -7.04
N GLY A 155 12.14 -7.06 -6.55
CA GLY A 155 13.46 -6.50 -6.84
C GLY A 155 14.62 -7.42 -6.39
N ILE A 156 14.43 -8.17 -5.32
CA ILE A 156 15.41 -9.14 -4.81
C ILE A 156 14.98 -10.57 -5.14
N VAL A 157 13.75 -10.95 -4.83
CA VAL A 157 13.29 -12.33 -4.99
C VAL A 157 11.85 -12.36 -5.51
N GLY A 158 11.55 -13.25 -6.45
CA GLY A 158 10.17 -13.48 -6.90
C GLY A 158 9.33 -14.11 -5.79
N LEU A 159 9.79 -15.24 -5.23
CA LEU A 159 9.12 -15.97 -4.16
C LEU A 159 10.10 -16.31 -3.04
N ASN A 160 9.86 -15.78 -1.84
CA ASN A 160 10.57 -16.12 -0.62
C ASN A 160 9.80 -17.20 0.15
N GLN A 161 10.30 -18.41 0.18
CA GLN A 161 9.62 -19.58 0.71
C GLN A 161 9.63 -19.66 2.24
N GLU A 162 8.83 -20.56 2.78
CA GLU A 162 8.74 -20.85 4.21
C GLU A 162 10.12 -21.21 4.79
N GLY A 163 10.49 -20.58 5.90
CA GLY A 163 11.77 -20.74 6.55
C GLY A 163 12.95 -20.01 5.87
N ALA A 164 12.74 -19.37 4.73
CA ALA A 164 13.76 -18.59 4.04
C ALA A 164 13.89 -17.16 4.62
N LEU A 165 15.05 -16.56 4.42
CA LEU A 165 15.39 -15.22 4.89
C LEU A 165 15.83 -14.32 3.73
N VAL A 166 15.32 -13.09 3.71
CA VAL A 166 15.89 -11.97 2.94
C VAL A 166 16.14 -10.84 3.94
N SER A 167 17.40 -10.43 4.11
CA SER A 167 17.75 -9.40 5.09
C SER A 167 18.73 -8.37 4.57
N GLU A 168 18.62 -7.13 5.07
CA GLU A 168 19.51 -6.02 4.76
C GLU A 168 19.65 -5.75 3.24
N CYS A 169 18.63 -6.13 2.45
CA CYS A 169 18.66 -6.03 1.01
C CYS A 169 18.03 -4.73 0.53
N LYS A 170 18.54 -4.22 -0.62
CA LYS A 170 18.07 -2.97 -1.21
C LYS A 170 17.73 -3.15 -2.68
N ALA A 171 16.66 -2.51 -3.12
CA ALA A 171 16.27 -2.53 -4.52
C ALA A 171 15.98 -1.11 -5.04
N SER A 172 16.36 -0.85 -6.31
CA SER A 172 16.13 0.43 -7.00
C SER A 172 15.86 0.18 -8.50
N GLY A 173 15.09 1.08 -9.12
CA GLY A 173 14.62 0.96 -10.51
C GLY A 173 13.11 0.86 -10.62
N SER A 174 12.58 -0.02 -11.47
CA SER A 174 11.15 -0.17 -11.67
C SER A 174 10.69 -1.63 -11.74
N ILE A 175 9.44 -1.87 -11.28
CA ILE A 175 8.74 -3.16 -11.43
C ILE A 175 7.39 -2.92 -12.09
N SER A 176 7.07 -3.74 -13.09
CA SER A 176 5.73 -3.82 -13.68
C SER A 176 5.25 -5.27 -13.71
N ALA A 177 4.12 -5.56 -13.05
CA ALA A 177 3.50 -6.89 -13.08
C ALA A 177 1.98 -6.79 -12.89
N TYR A 178 1.25 -7.85 -13.27
CA TYR A 178 -0.21 -7.87 -13.07
C TYR A 178 -0.57 -8.30 -11.65
N HIS A 179 0.16 -9.26 -11.07
CA HIS A 179 -0.16 -9.81 -9.76
C HIS A 179 1.08 -9.99 -8.90
N ARG A 180 0.96 -9.71 -7.60
CA ARG A 180 1.99 -9.94 -6.60
C ARG A 180 3.34 -9.30 -6.94
N ALA A 181 3.31 -7.97 -7.12
CA ALA A 181 4.54 -7.21 -7.30
C ALA A 181 4.97 -6.55 -6.00
N GLY A 182 6.26 -6.67 -5.67
CA GLY A 182 6.84 -6.00 -4.51
C GLY A 182 8.27 -5.55 -4.75
N GLY A 183 8.64 -4.40 -4.22
CA GLY A 183 9.98 -3.85 -4.42
C GLY A 183 11.11 -4.76 -3.94
N ILE A 184 10.85 -5.64 -2.98
CA ILE A 184 11.81 -6.65 -2.48
C ILE A 184 11.39 -8.06 -2.88
N ALA A 185 10.15 -8.46 -2.63
CA ALA A 185 9.64 -9.79 -2.92
C ALA A 185 8.29 -9.73 -3.63
N GLY A 186 8.06 -10.56 -4.64
CA GLY A 186 6.74 -10.73 -5.22
C GLY A 186 5.79 -11.37 -4.22
N GLU A 187 6.20 -12.48 -3.63
CA GLU A 187 5.49 -13.20 -2.58
C GLU A 187 6.44 -13.57 -1.43
N ASN A 188 6.00 -13.31 -0.20
CA ASN A 188 6.74 -13.66 1.01
C ASN A 188 5.98 -14.67 1.87
N ARG A 189 6.56 -15.87 2.00
CA ARG A 189 6.16 -16.94 2.93
C ARG A 189 7.22 -17.18 4.02
N GLY A 190 8.35 -16.47 3.96
CA GLY A 190 9.47 -16.53 4.89
C GLY A 190 9.61 -15.22 5.68
N VAL A 191 10.83 -14.79 5.89
CA VAL A 191 11.13 -13.56 6.63
C VAL A 191 11.80 -12.54 5.72
N LEU A 192 11.24 -11.32 5.68
CA LEU A 192 11.89 -10.12 5.15
C LEU A 192 12.25 -9.22 6.33
N SER A 193 13.53 -8.84 6.45
CA SER A 193 14.02 -8.04 7.57
C SER A 193 14.98 -6.96 7.13
N GLU A 194 14.79 -5.73 7.62
CA GLU A 194 15.73 -4.62 7.43
C GLU A 194 16.02 -4.32 5.94
N CYS A 195 15.01 -4.50 5.09
CA CYS A 195 15.11 -4.25 3.65
C CYS A 195 14.63 -2.85 3.29
N GLU A 196 15.23 -2.27 2.26
CA GLU A 196 14.89 -0.93 1.75
C GLU A 196 14.49 -1.01 0.29
N ASN A 197 13.29 -0.53 -0.02
CA ASN A 197 12.83 -0.36 -1.39
C ASN A 197 12.94 1.09 -1.87
N ARG A 198 13.46 1.27 -3.09
CA ARG A 198 13.45 2.51 -3.88
C ARG A 198 12.99 2.26 -5.32
N MET A 199 12.47 1.07 -5.62
CA MET A 199 11.85 0.79 -6.91
C MET A 199 10.44 1.35 -6.94
N SER A 200 10.07 1.95 -8.06
CA SER A 200 8.68 2.21 -8.37
C SER A 200 7.97 0.90 -8.74
N VAL A 201 6.77 0.68 -8.21
CA VAL A 201 5.99 -0.54 -8.44
C VAL A 201 4.70 -0.19 -9.17
N ASN A 202 4.57 -0.59 -10.43
CA ASN A 202 3.38 -0.34 -11.28
C ASN A 202 2.96 1.15 -11.35
N THR A 203 3.90 2.08 -11.40
CA THR A 203 3.60 3.52 -11.48
C THR A 203 3.25 4.00 -12.90
N ASP A 204 3.46 3.15 -13.90
CA ASP A 204 3.03 3.38 -15.27
C ASP A 204 1.73 2.64 -15.59
N TYR A 205 0.92 3.21 -16.50
CA TYR A 205 -0.33 2.59 -16.90
C TYR A 205 -0.10 1.26 -17.60
N ILE A 206 -0.62 0.19 -17.05
CA ILE A 206 -0.67 -1.13 -17.66
C ILE A 206 -2.08 -1.36 -18.21
N ALA A 207 -2.19 -1.54 -19.55
CA ALA A 207 -3.47 -1.85 -20.17
C ALA A 207 -3.90 -3.29 -19.82
N VAL A 208 -5.00 -3.41 -19.09
CA VAL A 208 -5.62 -4.70 -18.80
C VAL A 208 -6.67 -4.99 -19.88
N GLU A 209 -6.43 -6.00 -20.70
CA GLU A 209 -7.43 -6.48 -21.65
C GLU A 209 -8.51 -7.26 -20.89
N LYS A 210 -9.69 -6.64 -20.69
CA LYS A 210 -10.84 -7.35 -20.12
C LYS A 210 -11.37 -8.33 -21.19
N PRO A 211 -11.33 -9.66 -20.97
CA PRO A 211 -11.85 -10.59 -21.93
C PRO A 211 -13.36 -10.40 -22.10
N ASP A 212 -13.83 -10.62 -23.34
CA ASP A 212 -15.25 -10.69 -23.65
C ASP A 212 -15.95 -11.66 -22.68
N GLN A 213 -17.03 -11.21 -22.05
CA GLN A 213 -17.72 -11.85 -20.92
C GLN A 213 -18.26 -13.25 -21.23
N LYS A 214 -17.41 -14.23 -21.42
CA LYS A 214 -17.77 -15.64 -21.32
C LYS A 214 -17.05 -16.26 -20.13
N LYS A 215 -17.55 -15.93 -18.95
CA LYS A 215 -17.07 -16.50 -17.69
C LYS A 215 -17.68 -17.89 -17.52
N SER A 216 -16.89 -18.92 -17.62
CA SER A 216 -17.19 -20.19 -16.99
C SER A 216 -16.58 -20.16 -15.58
N PHE A 217 -17.40 -19.85 -14.60
CA PHE A 217 -17.09 -20.12 -13.21
C PHE A 217 -17.13 -21.64 -13.04
N ASP A 218 -15.99 -22.26 -12.84
CA ASP A 218 -15.93 -23.68 -12.54
C ASP A 218 -16.24 -23.87 -11.07
N ILE A 219 -17.49 -24.23 -10.77
CA ILE A 219 -18.00 -24.51 -9.43
C ILE A 219 -17.32 -25.76 -8.81
N SER A 220 -16.62 -26.57 -9.61
CA SER A 220 -16.02 -27.82 -9.14
C SER A 220 -14.65 -27.64 -8.45
N THR A 221 -14.02 -26.51 -8.67
CA THR A 221 -12.78 -26.10 -7.99
C THR A 221 -13.04 -24.76 -7.35
N LEU A 222 -13.44 -24.71 -6.11
CA LEU A 222 -13.65 -23.50 -5.30
C LEU A 222 -12.37 -22.70 -5.06
N THR A 223 -11.35 -22.90 -5.87
CA THR A 223 -10.12 -22.12 -5.94
C THR A 223 -10.26 -21.12 -7.08
N LEU A 224 -10.17 -19.85 -6.76
CA LEU A 224 -9.85 -18.85 -7.76
C LEU A 224 -8.45 -19.14 -8.27
N ASN A 225 -8.39 -19.68 -9.48
CA ASN A 225 -7.14 -19.61 -10.22
C ASN A 225 -6.86 -18.13 -10.47
N GLU A 226 -5.68 -17.66 -10.11
CA GLU A 226 -5.20 -16.30 -10.38
C GLU A 226 -5.32 -15.95 -11.87
N GLU A 227 -5.26 -16.93 -12.77
CA GLU A 227 -5.55 -16.82 -14.20
C GLU A 227 -6.96 -16.28 -14.55
N THR A 228 -7.90 -16.27 -13.59
CA THR A 228 -9.23 -15.69 -13.81
C THR A 228 -9.36 -14.26 -13.31
N ILE A 229 -8.40 -13.74 -12.57
CA ILE A 229 -8.33 -12.33 -12.15
C ILE A 229 -7.67 -11.54 -13.28
N ILE A 230 -8.45 -10.68 -13.92
CA ILE A 230 -8.03 -9.94 -15.11
C ILE A 230 -7.52 -8.55 -14.75
N ASP A 231 -7.47 -8.19 -13.49
CA ASP A 231 -7.04 -6.88 -13.05
C ASP A 231 -5.72 -6.95 -12.29
N ILE A 232 -5.10 -5.80 -12.10
CA ILE A 232 -3.85 -5.68 -11.33
C ILE A 232 -4.18 -5.87 -9.85
N THR A 233 -3.49 -6.78 -9.17
CA THR A 233 -3.72 -7.08 -7.76
C THR A 233 -2.46 -7.32 -6.97
N ASP A 234 -2.55 -7.07 -5.66
CA ASP A 234 -1.52 -7.39 -4.67
C ASP A 234 -0.17 -6.71 -4.97
N LEU A 235 -0.18 -5.37 -4.93
CA LEU A 235 1.03 -4.55 -5.12
C LEU A 235 1.54 -4.01 -3.80
N GLY A 236 2.82 -4.17 -3.52
CA GLY A 236 3.43 -3.63 -2.30
C GLY A 236 4.81 -3.02 -2.53
N GLY A 237 5.15 -2.01 -1.77
CA GLY A 237 6.50 -1.44 -1.82
C GLY A 237 7.57 -2.43 -1.39
N ILE A 238 7.26 -3.38 -0.50
CA ILE A 238 8.18 -4.44 -0.05
C ILE A 238 7.74 -5.79 -0.61
N ALA A 239 6.49 -6.20 -0.43
CA ALA A 239 5.99 -7.48 -0.92
C ALA A 239 4.61 -7.33 -1.56
N GLY A 240 4.34 -8.01 -2.68
CA GLY A 240 3.00 -8.07 -3.26
C GLY A 240 2.04 -8.82 -2.33
N LEU A 241 2.40 -10.04 -1.95
CA LEU A 241 1.67 -10.87 -0.99
C LEU A 241 2.57 -11.25 0.18
N ASN A 242 2.07 -11.06 1.42
CA ASN A 242 2.76 -11.50 2.63
C ASN A 242 1.88 -12.47 3.43
N THR A 243 2.36 -13.71 3.62
CA THR A 243 1.71 -14.72 4.47
C THR A 243 2.55 -15.07 5.72
N SER A 244 3.69 -14.39 5.91
CA SER A 244 4.60 -14.65 7.02
C SER A 244 5.09 -13.33 7.65
N VAL A 245 6.38 -13.08 7.77
CA VAL A 245 6.90 -11.96 8.55
C VAL A 245 7.63 -10.94 7.68
N ILE A 246 7.22 -9.68 7.78
CA ILE A 246 7.99 -8.52 7.31
C ILE A 246 8.28 -7.63 8.53
N LYS A 247 9.55 -7.28 8.75
CA LYS A 247 9.93 -6.46 9.89
C LYS A 247 11.04 -5.47 9.58
N TYR A 248 10.89 -4.27 10.11
CA TYR A 248 11.90 -3.20 10.01
C TYR A 248 12.30 -2.87 8.57
N CYS A 249 11.34 -2.93 7.65
CA CYS A 249 11.55 -2.62 6.24
C CYS A 249 11.02 -1.23 5.92
N ASP A 250 11.72 -0.51 5.06
CA ASP A 250 11.39 0.84 4.65
C ASP A 250 11.06 0.91 3.15
N ASN A 251 9.98 1.58 2.81
CA ASN A 251 9.60 1.86 1.43
C ASN A 251 9.76 3.35 1.10
N TYR A 252 10.52 3.65 0.06
CA TYR A 252 10.72 4.98 -0.53
C TYR A 252 10.38 5.02 -2.03
N GLY A 253 9.86 3.94 -2.60
CA GLY A 253 9.45 3.86 -4.00
C GLY A 253 7.93 3.90 -4.13
N ASP A 254 7.41 4.73 -5.02
CA ASP A 254 5.97 4.89 -5.24
C ASP A 254 5.31 3.60 -5.70
N VAL A 255 4.05 3.39 -5.29
CA VAL A 255 3.32 2.16 -5.55
C VAL A 255 1.98 2.46 -6.19
N GLY A 256 1.74 1.82 -7.34
CA GLY A 256 0.45 1.81 -8.02
C GLY A 256 0.23 2.96 -8.99
N TYR A 257 -0.94 2.95 -9.63
CA TYR A 257 -1.36 3.93 -10.63
C TYR A 257 -2.82 4.36 -10.36
N PRO A 258 -3.16 5.65 -10.54
CA PRO A 258 -4.50 6.17 -10.26
C PRO A 258 -5.62 5.35 -10.93
N HIS A 259 -6.67 5.05 -10.16
CA HIS A 259 -7.87 4.33 -10.61
C HIS A 259 -7.63 2.91 -11.14
N THR A 260 -6.47 2.30 -10.85
CA THR A 260 -6.07 0.99 -11.34
C THR A 260 -5.49 0.14 -10.21
N GLY A 261 -5.87 -1.14 -10.16
CA GLY A 261 -5.33 -2.09 -9.20
C GLY A 261 -6.12 -2.19 -7.89
N TYR A 262 -6.00 -3.36 -7.28
CA TYR A 262 -6.64 -3.77 -6.03
C TYR A 262 -5.60 -4.27 -5.05
N ASN A 263 -5.86 -4.09 -3.77
CA ASN A 263 -4.96 -4.53 -2.70
C ASN A 263 -3.56 -3.92 -2.87
N VAL A 264 -3.45 -2.61 -2.71
CA VAL A 264 -2.19 -1.90 -2.94
C VAL A 264 -1.71 -1.25 -1.63
N GLY A 265 -0.49 -1.56 -1.23
CA GLY A 265 0.06 -1.05 0.02
C GLY A 265 1.52 -0.60 -0.08
N GLY A 266 1.89 0.37 0.74
CA GLY A 266 3.27 0.85 0.77
C GLY A 266 4.28 -0.20 1.23
N ILE A 267 3.85 -1.21 2.01
CA ILE A 267 4.69 -2.35 2.44
C ILE A 267 4.19 -3.64 1.78
N ALA A 268 2.93 -3.98 1.93
CA ALA A 268 2.38 -5.20 1.34
C ALA A 268 1.05 -4.92 0.62
N GLY A 269 0.84 -5.52 -0.53
CA GLY A 269 -0.43 -5.44 -1.23
C GLY A 269 -1.52 -6.15 -0.43
N ARG A 270 -1.34 -7.44 -0.18
CA ARG A 270 -2.20 -8.25 0.68
C ARG A 270 -1.39 -8.97 1.74
N GLN A 271 -1.99 -9.14 2.92
CA GLN A 271 -1.29 -9.80 4.01
C GLN A 271 -2.20 -10.61 4.92
N SER A 272 -1.74 -11.79 5.36
CA SER A 272 -2.33 -12.61 6.41
C SER A 272 -1.34 -12.99 7.53
N GLY A 273 -0.07 -12.56 7.40
CA GLY A 273 1.00 -12.79 8.37
C GLY A 273 1.23 -11.61 9.32
N ARG A 274 2.48 -11.25 9.55
CA ARG A 274 2.88 -10.17 10.48
C ARG A 274 3.72 -9.10 9.79
N ILE A 275 3.41 -7.83 10.07
CA ILE A 275 4.21 -6.68 9.63
C ILE A 275 4.54 -5.83 10.86
N LEU A 276 5.83 -5.67 11.14
CA LEU A 276 6.32 -5.11 12.41
C LEU A 276 7.35 -4.00 12.17
N GLY A 277 7.13 -2.82 12.70
CA GLY A 277 8.10 -1.73 12.71
C GLY A 277 8.54 -1.25 11.32
N CYS A 278 7.64 -1.31 10.32
CA CYS A 278 7.92 -0.91 8.95
C CYS A 278 7.48 0.53 8.68
N THR A 279 8.16 1.21 7.75
CA THR A 279 7.85 2.59 7.38
C THR A 279 7.55 2.71 5.89
N ASN A 280 6.47 3.43 5.58
CA ASN A 280 6.21 3.90 4.22
C ASN A 280 6.41 5.42 4.15
N ALA A 281 7.28 5.85 3.23
CA ALA A 281 7.55 7.25 2.94
C ALA A 281 7.36 7.59 1.44
N ALA A 282 6.62 6.76 0.72
CA ALA A 282 6.35 6.90 -0.71
C ALA A 282 4.84 6.92 -0.98
N GLU A 283 4.42 7.59 -2.03
CA GLU A 283 3.02 7.69 -2.41
C GLU A 283 2.44 6.33 -2.80
N VAL A 284 1.20 6.10 -2.38
CA VAL A 284 0.45 4.90 -2.78
C VAL A 284 -0.85 5.33 -3.42
N THR A 285 -1.04 4.89 -4.66
CA THR A 285 -2.25 5.26 -5.40
C THR A 285 -2.80 4.05 -6.18
N ALA A 286 -4.11 3.82 -6.11
CA ALA A 286 -4.74 2.74 -6.86
C ALA A 286 -6.27 2.93 -6.96
N ARG A 287 -6.99 1.87 -7.28
CA ARG A 287 -8.45 1.89 -7.37
C ARG A 287 -9.12 1.56 -6.04
N LYS A 288 -8.78 0.45 -5.41
CA LYS A 288 -9.51 -0.01 -4.22
C LYS A 288 -8.64 -0.86 -3.29
N ASP A 289 -8.99 -0.81 -2.00
CA ASP A 289 -8.30 -1.48 -0.91
C ASP A 289 -6.83 -1.03 -0.85
N VAL A 290 -6.64 0.26 -0.49
CA VAL A 290 -5.34 0.92 -0.57
C VAL A 290 -4.91 1.43 0.79
N GLY A 291 -3.72 1.06 1.21
CA GLY A 291 -3.17 1.46 2.50
C GLY A 291 -1.72 1.91 2.48
N GLY A 292 -1.37 2.80 3.39
CA GLY A 292 0.02 3.24 3.53
C GLY A 292 0.97 2.10 3.89
N ILE A 293 0.49 1.08 4.57
CA ILE A 293 1.25 -0.13 4.89
C ILE A 293 0.70 -1.33 4.14
N VAL A 294 -0.61 -1.59 4.20
CA VAL A 294 -1.22 -2.78 3.60
C VAL A 294 -2.48 -2.40 2.82
N GLY A 295 -2.62 -2.91 1.62
CA GLY A 295 -3.85 -2.77 0.84
C GLY A 295 -5.01 -3.54 1.48
N GLN A 296 -4.90 -4.85 1.53
CA GLN A 296 -5.88 -5.72 2.19
C GLN A 296 -5.23 -6.57 3.28
N VAL A 297 -5.83 -6.56 4.45
CA VAL A 297 -5.55 -7.48 5.55
C VAL A 297 -6.58 -8.60 5.51
N GLU A 298 -6.12 -9.82 5.28
CA GLU A 298 -6.90 -11.04 5.37
C GLU A 298 -6.77 -11.61 6.78
N PRO A 299 -7.81 -11.52 7.62
CA PRO A 299 -7.77 -12.02 8.97
C PRO A 299 -7.42 -13.50 9.04
N TYR A 300 -6.61 -13.88 10.01
CA TYR A 300 -6.40 -15.28 10.32
C TYR A 300 -7.71 -15.93 10.76
N THR A 301 -8.00 -17.10 10.20
CA THR A 301 -9.18 -17.88 10.56
C THR A 301 -8.77 -19.24 11.08
N SER A 302 -9.26 -19.61 12.26
CA SER A 302 -9.14 -20.95 12.79
C SER A 302 -10.51 -21.61 12.91
N TRP A 303 -10.60 -22.89 12.57
CA TRP A 303 -11.83 -23.63 12.69
C TRP A 303 -11.90 -24.38 14.02
N ASN A 304 -12.88 -24.05 14.85
CA ASN A 304 -13.11 -24.75 16.12
C ASN A 304 -13.98 -25.99 15.88
N VAL A 305 -13.34 -27.13 15.89
CA VAL A 305 -13.92 -28.45 15.57
C VAL A 305 -14.88 -28.98 16.66
N THR A 306 -14.99 -28.31 17.80
CA THR A 306 -15.81 -28.79 18.90
C THR A 306 -17.30 -28.82 18.52
N GLY A 307 -17.81 -30.03 18.27
CA GLY A 307 -19.23 -30.28 17.95
C GLY A 307 -19.54 -30.76 16.53
N THR A 308 -18.54 -30.89 15.64
CA THR A 308 -18.77 -31.28 14.24
C THR A 308 -18.96 -32.79 13.99
N GLY A 309 -18.79 -33.65 14.99
CA GLY A 309 -18.77 -35.10 14.80
C GLY A 309 -17.46 -35.66 14.24
N LEU A 310 -16.49 -34.80 13.90
CA LEU A 310 -15.20 -35.21 13.34
C LEU A 310 -14.42 -36.13 14.30
N GLY A 311 -14.38 -35.80 15.57
CA GLY A 311 -13.75 -36.66 16.60
C GLY A 311 -14.39 -38.05 16.68
N GLU A 312 -15.70 -38.15 16.42
CA GLU A 312 -16.41 -39.44 16.36
C GLU A 312 -15.99 -40.23 15.11
N VAL A 313 -15.94 -39.59 13.93
CA VAL A 313 -15.45 -40.23 12.69
C VAL A 313 -14.03 -40.74 12.88
N GLN A 314 -13.16 -39.93 13.42
CA GLN A 314 -11.77 -40.27 13.72
C GLN A 314 -11.69 -41.46 14.68
N SER A 315 -12.44 -41.43 15.77
CA SER A 315 -12.51 -42.55 16.74
C SER A 315 -13.01 -43.86 16.11
N GLN A 316 -13.99 -43.77 15.23
CA GLN A 316 -14.58 -44.94 14.53
C GLN A 316 -13.59 -45.52 13.49
N LEU A 317 -12.85 -44.65 12.73
CA LEU A 317 -11.77 -45.08 11.82
C LEU A 317 -10.66 -45.81 12.55
N TYR A 318 -10.26 -45.31 13.71
CA TYR A 318 -9.22 -45.91 14.56
C TYR A 318 -9.66 -47.30 15.05
N ARG A 319 -10.92 -47.45 15.46
CA ARG A 319 -11.48 -48.73 15.87
C ARG A 319 -11.52 -49.72 14.73
N LEU A 320 -11.88 -49.23 13.51
CA LEU A 320 -11.92 -50.07 12.32
C LEU A 320 -10.51 -50.58 11.94
N GLU A 321 -9.50 -49.68 11.96
CA GLU A 321 -8.11 -50.06 11.71
C GLU A 321 -7.60 -51.09 12.71
N SER A 322 -7.87 -50.86 14.01
CA SER A 322 -7.50 -51.79 15.06
C SER A 322 -8.09 -53.18 14.88
N LEU A 323 -9.40 -53.25 14.53
CA LEU A 323 -10.07 -54.51 14.24
C LEU A 323 -9.44 -55.21 13.04
N LEU A 324 -9.19 -54.53 11.93
CA LEU A 324 -8.57 -55.07 10.72
C LEU A 324 -7.14 -55.58 11.01
N ARG A 325 -6.34 -54.86 11.78
CA ARG A 325 -4.98 -55.32 12.17
C ARG A 325 -5.05 -56.54 13.06
N THR A 326 -6.00 -56.67 13.96
CA THR A 326 -6.24 -57.83 14.80
C THR A 326 -6.64 -59.04 13.94
N THR A 327 -7.65 -58.88 13.07
CA THR A 327 -8.11 -59.91 12.14
C THR A 327 -7.01 -60.39 11.18
N LEU A 328 -6.13 -59.45 10.73
CA LEU A 328 -4.95 -59.78 9.90
C LEU A 328 -3.97 -60.67 10.66
N GLY A 329 -3.81 -60.49 11.98
CA GLY A 329 -2.99 -61.29 12.86
C GLY A 329 -3.47 -62.75 12.98
N ASP A 330 -4.79 -62.98 12.86
CA ASP A 330 -5.43 -64.30 13.00
C ASP A 330 -5.39 -65.10 11.69
N PHE A 331 -4.94 -64.55 10.57
CA PHE A 331 -4.76 -65.25 9.33
C PHE A 331 -3.49 -66.15 9.32
N GLY A 332 -3.68 -67.43 9.10
CA GLY A 332 -2.60 -68.40 8.95
C GLY A 332 -1.73 -68.15 7.68
N ASP A 333 -0.52 -68.70 7.67
CA ASP A 333 0.45 -68.53 6.57
C ASP A 333 -0.04 -69.04 5.19
N SER A 334 -1.09 -69.89 5.17
CA SER A 334 -1.70 -70.41 3.96
C SER A 334 -2.73 -69.50 3.28
N GLN A 335 -3.10 -68.38 3.91
CA GLN A 335 -4.16 -67.50 3.44
C GLN A 335 -3.61 -66.22 2.76
N THR A 336 -2.71 -66.42 1.77
CA THR A 336 -1.98 -65.33 1.10
C THR A 336 -2.89 -64.35 0.36
N GLU A 337 -4.01 -64.83 -0.23
CA GLU A 337 -4.95 -63.98 -0.97
C GLU A 337 -5.73 -63.09 -0.02
N ALA A 338 -6.21 -63.62 1.10
CA ALA A 338 -6.93 -62.85 2.11
C ALA A 338 -6.03 -61.77 2.77
N ARG A 339 -4.78 -62.08 3.04
CA ARG A 339 -3.77 -61.12 3.55
C ARG A 339 -3.52 -59.98 2.58
N ALA A 340 -3.44 -60.29 1.26
CA ALA A 340 -3.25 -59.24 0.24
C ALA A 340 -4.46 -58.33 0.16
N LEU A 341 -5.71 -58.85 0.22
CA LEU A 341 -6.93 -58.03 0.25
C LEU A 341 -6.98 -57.17 1.52
N MET A 342 -6.65 -57.73 2.69
CA MET A 342 -6.63 -57.00 3.94
C MET A 342 -5.59 -55.86 3.93
N GLN A 343 -4.42 -56.05 3.34
CA GLN A 343 -3.42 -55.01 3.16
C GLN A 343 -3.94 -53.86 2.26
N GLN A 344 -4.63 -54.17 1.17
CA GLN A 344 -5.31 -53.15 0.32
C GLN A 344 -6.37 -52.36 1.09
N ILE A 345 -7.11 -53.02 1.95
CA ILE A 345 -8.12 -52.37 2.80
C ILE A 345 -7.45 -51.44 3.80
N LEU A 346 -6.36 -51.85 4.41
CA LEU A 346 -5.60 -50.98 5.35
C LEU A 346 -4.97 -49.79 4.64
N GLU A 347 -4.51 -49.96 3.40
CA GLU A 347 -4.00 -48.86 2.56
C GLU A 347 -5.13 -47.85 2.21
N LEU A 348 -6.31 -48.34 1.81
CA LEU A 348 -7.44 -47.45 1.54
C LEU A 348 -7.94 -46.72 2.80
N LEU A 349 -7.84 -47.35 3.95
CA LEU A 349 -8.18 -46.72 5.23
C LEU A 349 -7.16 -45.62 5.59
N GLY A 350 -5.88 -45.88 5.31
CA GLY A 350 -4.82 -44.85 5.41
C GLY A 350 -5.17 -43.64 4.53
N ASN A 351 -5.54 -43.88 3.27
CA ASN A 351 -5.97 -42.82 2.35
C ASN A 351 -7.21 -42.06 2.86
N CYS A 352 -8.19 -42.77 3.45
CA CYS A 352 -9.34 -42.08 4.09
C CYS A 352 -8.90 -41.16 5.25
N SER A 353 -7.93 -41.63 6.06
CA SER A 353 -7.37 -40.87 7.16
C SER A 353 -6.63 -39.63 6.64
N ASP A 354 -5.84 -39.79 5.59
CA ASP A 354 -5.07 -38.71 4.94
C ASP A 354 -5.99 -37.67 4.27
N ILE A 355 -7.06 -38.12 3.60
CA ILE A 355 -8.07 -37.23 3.02
C ILE A 355 -8.72 -36.38 4.12
N ILE A 356 -9.14 -36.99 5.23
CA ILE A 356 -9.74 -36.26 6.35
C ILE A 356 -8.69 -35.34 6.99
N GLY A 357 -7.44 -35.77 7.14
CA GLY A 357 -6.32 -34.96 7.61
C GLY A 357 -6.00 -33.78 6.69
N GLY A 358 -6.04 -34.00 5.38
CA GLY A 358 -5.85 -32.95 4.38
C GLY A 358 -6.99 -31.95 4.31
N MET A 359 -8.23 -32.36 4.59
CA MET A 359 -9.37 -31.46 4.73
C MET A 359 -9.27 -30.57 5.99
N TYR A 360 -8.50 -31.02 7.00
CA TYR A 360 -8.42 -30.37 8.31
C TYR A 360 -6.98 -30.45 8.85
N PRO A 361 -6.04 -29.69 8.27
CA PRO A 361 -4.60 -29.80 8.57
C PRO A 361 -4.22 -29.41 10.00
N ASP A 362 -5.06 -28.65 10.70
CA ASP A 362 -4.77 -28.16 12.05
C ASP A 362 -5.21 -29.11 13.18
N ILE A 363 -5.72 -30.30 12.85
CA ILE A 363 -6.12 -31.30 13.85
C ILE A 363 -4.97 -32.27 14.09
N PRO A 364 -4.41 -32.37 15.33
CA PRO A 364 -3.38 -33.33 15.63
C PRO A 364 -3.92 -34.76 15.53
N TRP A 365 -3.49 -35.48 14.52
CA TRP A 365 -3.82 -36.88 14.35
C TRP A 365 -3.05 -37.73 15.35
N PRO A 366 -3.69 -38.64 16.07
CA PRO A 366 -2.96 -39.56 16.94
C PRO A 366 -2.08 -40.45 16.07
N THR A 367 -0.79 -40.42 16.31
CA THR A 367 0.17 -41.35 15.65
C THR A 367 -0.08 -42.78 16.10
N PRO A 368 -0.16 -43.77 15.18
CA PRO A 368 -0.30 -45.17 15.53
C PRO A 368 0.92 -45.62 16.32
N GLY A 369 0.74 -46.00 17.58
CA GLY A 369 1.78 -46.61 18.40
C GLY A 369 2.09 -45.99 19.75
N SER A 370 1.42 -44.93 20.17
CA SER A 370 1.52 -44.41 21.53
C SER A 370 0.48 -45.02 22.43
N ASP A 371 0.82 -46.16 23.03
CA ASP A 371 0.04 -46.76 24.10
C ASP A 371 0.05 -45.78 25.29
N THR A 372 -1.10 -45.23 25.63
CA THR A 372 -1.26 -44.33 26.80
C THR A 372 -1.43 -45.19 28.04
N GLY A 373 -0.34 -45.52 28.63
CA GLY A 373 -0.24 -46.06 29.95
C GLY A 373 0.68 -45.17 30.80
N ASP A 374 0.06 -44.51 31.75
CA ASP A 374 0.64 -44.00 33.00
C ASP A 374 1.27 -42.58 33.03
N ALA A 375 0.65 -41.79 33.81
CA ALA A 375 1.14 -40.50 34.28
C ALA A 375 2.32 -40.68 35.26
N GLY A 376 3.47 -40.14 34.94
CA GLY A 376 4.63 -40.12 35.88
C GLY A 376 5.78 -39.32 35.30
N GLY A 377 6.04 -38.14 35.87
CA GLY A 377 7.04 -37.16 35.45
C GLY A 377 8.47 -37.69 35.46
N GLY A 378 9.31 -37.13 34.61
CA GLY A 378 10.76 -37.31 34.62
C GLY A 378 11.40 -36.70 33.39
N SER A 379 12.07 -35.61 33.60
CA SER A 379 13.01 -35.01 32.67
C SER A 379 14.11 -35.99 32.30
N ASP A 380 14.48 -36.16 31.05
CA ASP A 380 15.91 -36.20 30.68
C ASP A 380 16.17 -36.08 29.18
N ASN A 381 17.24 -35.39 28.88
CA ASN A 381 17.87 -35.23 27.59
C ASN A 381 18.39 -36.52 26.99
N GLY A 382 18.41 -36.66 25.68
CA GLY A 382 19.23 -37.67 25.02
C GLY A 382 18.98 -37.91 23.55
N ASP A 383 19.73 -37.23 22.76
CA ASP A 383 20.54 -37.71 21.62
C ASP A 383 19.88 -38.36 20.40
N ALA A 384 20.38 -37.89 19.27
CA ALA A 384 20.04 -38.19 17.90
C ALA A 384 20.33 -39.66 17.49
N GLY A 385 19.43 -40.17 16.70
CA GLY A 385 19.63 -41.40 15.94
C GLY A 385 19.08 -41.23 14.52
N SER A 386 19.97 -41.05 13.56
CA SER A 386 19.74 -41.06 12.14
C SER A 386 19.13 -42.38 11.66
N GLY A 387 18.06 -42.31 10.92
CA GLY A 387 17.50 -43.40 10.14
C GLY A 387 16.88 -42.85 8.87
N ASP A 388 17.67 -42.96 7.80
CA ASP A 388 17.34 -42.76 6.41
C ASP A 388 16.22 -43.73 6.00
N ASP A 389 15.10 -43.22 5.52
CA ASP A 389 14.32 -43.91 4.50
C ASP A 389 13.53 -42.96 3.62
N THR A 390 14.04 -42.78 2.42
CA THR A 390 13.49 -42.02 1.32
C THR A 390 12.48 -42.87 0.57
N THR A 391 11.19 -42.55 0.65
CA THR A 391 10.21 -42.60 -0.44
C THR A 391 8.85 -42.14 0.08
N GLY A 392 8.69 -40.82 0.29
CA GLY A 392 7.39 -40.19 0.47
C GLY A 392 7.16 -39.27 -0.71
N GLY A 393 6.34 -39.72 -1.68
CA GLY A 393 5.82 -38.83 -2.69
C GLY A 393 4.98 -37.77 -2.01
N TRP A 394 5.27 -36.51 -2.32
CA TRP A 394 4.50 -35.37 -1.91
C TRP A 394 3.08 -35.48 -2.49
N ILE A 395 2.08 -35.69 -1.64
CA ILE A 395 0.67 -35.49 -1.99
C ILE A 395 0.38 -34.02 -1.68
N ASP A 396 -0.06 -33.32 -2.71
CA ASP A 396 -0.56 -31.96 -2.67
C ASP A 396 -1.65 -31.83 -1.57
N PRO A 397 -1.53 -30.96 -0.56
CA PRO A 397 -2.53 -30.80 0.49
C PRO A 397 -3.75 -30.02 -0.01
N GLY A 398 -4.47 -30.57 -0.97
CA GLY A 398 -5.67 -29.93 -1.57
C GLY A 398 -6.51 -30.87 -2.43
N SER A 399 -6.17 -32.16 -2.56
CA SER A 399 -6.82 -33.05 -3.54
C SER A 399 -7.79 -34.09 -3.01
N GLY A 400 -8.20 -34.05 -1.75
CA GLY A 400 -9.13 -35.03 -1.19
C GLY A 400 -10.55 -34.44 -1.06
N SER A 401 -11.49 -34.92 -1.85
CA SER A 401 -12.91 -34.56 -1.74
C SER A 401 -13.72 -35.57 -0.90
N MET A 402 -14.92 -35.19 -0.42
CA MET A 402 -15.85 -36.10 0.21
C MET A 402 -16.26 -37.24 -0.74
N ASP A 403 -16.17 -37.02 -2.04
CA ASP A 403 -16.42 -38.07 -3.06
C ASP A 403 -15.28 -39.09 -3.07
N ASP A 404 -14.00 -38.68 -2.94
CA ASP A 404 -12.85 -39.58 -2.82
C ASP A 404 -12.93 -40.45 -1.56
N LEU A 405 -13.37 -39.82 -0.43
CA LEU A 405 -13.63 -40.54 0.81
C LEU A 405 -14.73 -41.61 0.64
N SER A 406 -15.83 -41.24 -0.02
CA SER A 406 -16.93 -42.15 -0.33
C SER A 406 -16.48 -43.32 -1.24
N ASP A 407 -15.69 -43.03 -2.27
CA ASP A 407 -15.18 -44.02 -3.21
C ASP A 407 -14.24 -45.01 -2.53
N ASN A 408 -13.33 -44.55 -1.68
CA ASN A 408 -12.44 -45.40 -0.87
C ASN A 408 -13.26 -46.34 0.05
N LEU A 409 -14.26 -45.83 0.75
CA LEU A 409 -15.14 -46.64 1.61
C LEU A 409 -15.90 -47.66 0.83
N GLN A 410 -16.46 -47.32 -0.36
CA GLN A 410 -17.13 -48.28 -1.23
C GLN A 410 -16.18 -49.37 -1.74
N GLN A 411 -14.91 -49.04 -1.98
CA GLN A 411 -13.90 -49.99 -2.38
C GLN A 411 -13.52 -50.94 -1.24
N ILE A 412 -13.43 -50.42 0.00
CA ILE A 412 -13.24 -51.23 1.21
C ILE A 412 -14.39 -52.23 1.35
N VAL A 413 -15.66 -51.81 1.20
CA VAL A 413 -16.84 -52.72 1.23
C VAL A 413 -16.72 -53.81 0.19
N ARG A 414 -16.30 -53.48 -1.02
CA ARG A 414 -16.13 -54.46 -2.12
C ARG A 414 -15.03 -55.48 -1.81
N LEU A 415 -13.90 -55.05 -1.27
CA LEU A 415 -12.82 -55.91 -0.91
C LEU A 415 -13.17 -56.82 0.28
N LEU A 416 -13.91 -56.32 1.28
CA LEU A 416 -14.46 -57.14 2.37
C LEU A 416 -15.43 -58.18 1.86
N GLY A 417 -16.28 -57.87 0.89
CA GLY A 417 -17.15 -58.84 0.22
C GLY A 417 -16.34 -59.95 -0.47
N GLN A 418 -15.27 -59.63 -1.18
CA GLN A 418 -14.40 -60.59 -1.83
C GLN A 418 -13.69 -61.50 -0.83
N MET A 419 -13.30 -60.93 0.32
CA MET A 419 -12.71 -61.71 1.40
C MET A 419 -13.69 -62.74 2.01
N MET A 420 -14.96 -62.33 2.22
CA MET A 420 -15.97 -63.27 2.75
C MET A 420 -16.20 -64.47 1.86
N ASP A 421 -16.02 -64.36 0.55
CA ASP A 421 -16.17 -65.47 -0.40
C ASP A 421 -15.00 -66.50 -0.29
N VAL A 422 -13.86 -66.08 0.30
CA VAL A 422 -12.67 -66.89 0.44
C VAL A 422 -12.66 -67.72 1.75
N PHE A 423 -13.46 -67.34 2.76
CA PHE A 423 -13.44 -67.94 4.08
C PHE A 423 -14.54 -68.97 4.33
N THR A 424 -14.15 -70.06 4.93
CA THR A 424 -15.04 -71.18 5.35
C THR A 424 -15.01 -71.43 6.86
N SER A 425 -14.26 -70.62 7.65
CA SER A 425 -14.14 -70.81 9.09
C SER A 425 -15.10 -69.90 9.85
N ASP A 426 -15.89 -70.43 10.74
CA ASP A 426 -16.89 -69.66 11.52
C ASP A 426 -16.28 -68.53 12.37
N ALA A 427 -15.08 -68.68 12.88
CA ALA A 427 -14.40 -67.66 13.70
C ALA A 427 -13.97 -66.42 12.84
N VAL A 428 -13.45 -66.62 11.65
CA VAL A 428 -13.06 -65.56 10.73
C VAL A 428 -14.30 -64.83 10.17
N ILE A 429 -15.41 -65.56 9.99
CA ILE A 429 -16.70 -64.97 9.57
C ILE A 429 -17.23 -64.02 10.66
N GLU A 430 -17.11 -64.38 11.94
CA GLU A 430 -17.52 -63.52 13.07
C GLU A 430 -16.65 -62.27 13.15
N ASP A 431 -15.34 -62.35 12.97
CA ASP A 431 -14.44 -61.19 12.94
C ASP A 431 -14.74 -60.28 11.76
N MET A 432 -15.05 -60.82 10.58
CA MET A 432 -15.43 -60.06 9.42
C MET A 432 -16.81 -59.38 9.57
N GLN A 433 -17.73 -59.95 10.30
CA GLN A 433 -19.00 -59.36 10.65
C GLN A 433 -18.81 -58.15 11.59
N ASN A 434 -17.86 -58.25 12.51
CA ASN A 434 -17.46 -57.16 13.40
C ASN A 434 -16.83 -56.01 12.63
N VAL A 435 -15.92 -56.33 11.68
CA VAL A 435 -15.31 -55.33 10.76
C VAL A 435 -16.39 -54.63 9.92
N LEU A 436 -17.34 -55.38 9.33
CA LEU A 436 -18.45 -54.81 8.55
C LEU A 436 -19.38 -53.92 9.40
N SER A 437 -19.69 -54.33 10.63
CA SER A 437 -20.44 -53.51 11.59
C SER A 437 -19.73 -52.22 11.92
N GLN A 438 -18.42 -52.29 12.13
CA GLN A 438 -17.62 -51.09 12.42
C GLN A 438 -17.52 -50.17 11.20
N LEU A 439 -17.39 -50.69 9.99
CA LEU A 439 -17.43 -49.90 8.75
C LEU A 439 -18.78 -49.19 8.57
N MET A 440 -19.92 -49.83 8.92
CA MET A 440 -21.21 -49.16 8.94
C MET A 440 -21.26 -48.03 9.98
N ASN A 441 -20.61 -48.18 11.11
CA ASN A 441 -20.51 -47.12 12.12
C ASN A 441 -19.69 -45.93 11.57
N VAL A 442 -18.56 -46.18 10.91
CA VAL A 442 -17.76 -45.15 10.22
C VAL A 442 -18.61 -44.41 9.19
N SER A 443 -19.31 -45.15 8.30
CA SER A 443 -20.17 -44.57 7.27
C SER A 443 -21.31 -43.75 7.87
N SER A 444 -21.91 -44.23 8.97
CA SER A 444 -22.96 -43.47 9.69
C SER A 444 -22.43 -42.20 10.35
N SER A 445 -21.20 -42.24 10.90
CA SER A 445 -20.58 -41.09 11.50
C SER A 445 -20.22 -40.05 10.46
N ILE A 446 -19.71 -40.47 9.30
CA ILE A 446 -19.42 -39.60 8.15
C ILE A 446 -20.73 -38.96 7.62
N MET A 447 -21.79 -39.74 7.47
CA MET A 447 -23.10 -39.18 7.05
C MET A 447 -23.67 -38.21 8.08
N SER A 448 -23.51 -38.49 9.37
CA SER A 448 -23.93 -37.60 10.46
C SER A 448 -23.12 -36.30 10.44
N MET A 449 -21.81 -36.40 10.21
CA MET A 449 -20.93 -35.26 10.02
C MET A 449 -21.34 -34.45 8.79
N ALA A 450 -21.50 -35.07 7.62
CA ALA A 450 -21.92 -34.39 6.41
C ALA A 450 -23.32 -33.73 6.55
N TYR A 451 -24.24 -34.36 7.29
CA TYR A 451 -25.55 -33.76 7.57
C TYR A 451 -25.42 -32.56 8.54
N SER A 452 -24.59 -32.67 9.56
CA SER A 452 -24.31 -31.55 10.49
C SER A 452 -23.63 -30.37 9.77
N LEU A 453 -22.69 -30.67 8.87
CA LEU A 453 -22.00 -29.67 8.05
C LEU A 453 -22.96 -29.00 7.04
N GLY A 454 -23.91 -29.72 6.47
CA GLY A 454 -24.87 -29.17 5.49
C GLY A 454 -26.00 -28.32 6.06
N ASN A 455 -26.29 -28.41 7.36
CA ASN A 455 -27.44 -27.76 8.01
C ASN A 455 -27.08 -26.72 9.09
N ALA A 456 -25.83 -26.60 9.49
CA ALA A 456 -25.44 -25.61 10.48
C ALA A 456 -25.00 -24.30 9.82
N SER A 457 -25.43 -23.18 10.37
CA SER A 457 -24.93 -21.87 9.98
C SER A 457 -23.47 -21.71 10.41
N VAL A 458 -22.63 -21.19 9.51
CA VAL A 458 -21.30 -20.72 9.85
C VAL A 458 -21.43 -19.63 10.93
N GLN A 459 -20.77 -19.80 12.05
CA GLN A 459 -20.67 -18.77 13.09
C GLN A 459 -19.25 -18.22 13.09
N LEU A 460 -19.14 -16.92 12.91
CA LEU A 460 -17.88 -16.20 12.96
C LEU A 460 -17.76 -15.53 14.34
N GLU A 461 -16.69 -15.80 15.07
CA GLU A 461 -16.37 -15.14 16.33
C GLU A 461 -15.05 -14.38 16.17
N ASP A 462 -15.13 -13.07 16.30
CA ASP A 462 -13.94 -12.21 16.27
C ASP A 462 -13.29 -12.25 17.68
N ILE A 463 -12.09 -12.83 17.75
CA ILE A 463 -11.29 -12.97 18.96
C ILE A 463 -10.12 -11.98 19.02
N SER A 464 -10.10 -10.97 18.15
CA SER A 464 -9.00 -10.01 18.02
C SER A 464 -8.76 -9.16 19.28
N ASP A 465 -9.69 -9.18 20.24
CA ASP A 465 -9.62 -8.45 21.50
C ASP A 465 -8.89 -9.21 22.63
N THR A 466 -8.26 -10.32 22.33
CA THR A 466 -7.45 -11.08 23.29
C THR A 466 -6.12 -10.37 23.57
N ASP A 467 -5.63 -10.43 24.82
CA ASP A 467 -4.48 -9.62 25.27
C ASP A 467 -3.09 -10.08 24.78
N ASP A 468 -3.00 -11.06 23.88
CA ASP A 468 -1.72 -11.67 23.51
C ASP A 468 -1.26 -11.24 22.11
N ASP A 469 -0.41 -10.19 22.04
CA ASP A 469 0.22 -9.75 20.79
C ASP A 469 1.35 -10.68 20.32
N ASP A 470 1.96 -11.46 21.23
CA ASP A 470 3.11 -12.30 20.91
C ASP A 470 2.72 -13.54 20.11
N GLU A 471 1.49 -14.02 20.29
CA GLU A 471 0.94 -15.17 19.55
C GLU A 471 0.05 -14.76 18.38
N ALA A 472 -0.13 -13.46 18.13
CA ALA A 472 -0.98 -12.95 17.08
C ALA A 472 -0.51 -13.39 15.68
N LEU A 473 -1.34 -14.13 14.97
CA LEU A 473 -1.01 -14.69 13.65
C LEU A 473 -1.17 -13.65 12.53
N CYS A 474 -2.16 -12.74 12.64
CA CYS A 474 -2.37 -11.64 11.69
C CYS A 474 -2.23 -10.29 12.43
N LEU A 475 -1.06 -9.66 12.30
CA LEU A 475 -0.70 -8.47 13.07
C LEU A 475 0.01 -7.43 12.20
N ILE A 476 -0.41 -6.17 12.32
CA ILE A 476 0.34 -4.99 11.85
C ILE A 476 0.64 -4.16 13.10
N ALA A 477 1.92 -4.03 13.46
CA ALA A 477 2.29 -3.33 14.68
C ALA A 477 3.47 -2.38 14.49
N GLN A 478 3.40 -1.23 15.18
CA GLN A 478 4.48 -0.24 15.24
C GLN A 478 4.94 0.24 13.84
N CYS A 479 4.02 0.27 12.88
CA CYS A 479 4.29 0.73 11.53
C CYS A 479 3.92 2.19 11.38
N ALA A 480 4.63 2.89 10.49
CA ALA A 480 4.41 4.31 10.24
C ALA A 480 4.21 4.61 8.75
N ASN A 481 3.22 5.44 8.44
CA ASN A 481 3.04 6.03 7.11
C ASN A 481 3.22 7.55 7.17
N THR A 482 4.06 8.07 6.28
CA THR A 482 4.39 9.49 6.19
C THR A 482 4.10 10.11 4.83
N ALA A 483 3.60 9.32 3.88
CA ALA A 483 3.30 9.77 2.52
C ALA A 483 1.81 9.64 2.18
N SER A 484 1.33 10.47 1.27
CA SER A 484 -0.08 10.55 0.87
C SER A 484 -0.60 9.26 0.26
N ILE A 485 -1.84 8.91 0.59
CA ILE A 485 -2.53 7.75 0.09
C ILE A 485 -3.80 8.18 -0.61
N THR A 486 -3.95 7.78 -1.87
CA THR A 486 -5.11 8.13 -2.70
C THR A 486 -5.68 6.93 -3.43
N ALA A 487 -7.01 6.78 -3.40
CA ALA A 487 -7.69 5.76 -4.20
C ALA A 487 -9.18 6.09 -4.40
N ASP A 488 -9.92 5.19 -5.04
CA ASP A 488 -11.35 5.38 -5.20
C ASP A 488 -12.13 4.93 -3.96
N THR A 489 -11.80 3.77 -3.40
CA THR A 489 -12.57 3.18 -2.29
C THR A 489 -11.68 2.41 -1.31
N ASN A 490 -12.02 2.42 -0.04
CA ASN A 490 -11.34 1.76 1.07
C ASN A 490 -9.87 2.20 1.16
N VAL A 491 -9.69 3.42 1.63
CA VAL A 491 -8.36 4.06 1.70
C VAL A 491 -8.00 4.27 3.16
N GLY A 492 -6.87 3.75 3.58
CA GLY A 492 -6.39 3.91 4.96
C GLY A 492 -4.92 4.32 5.06
N GLY A 493 -4.60 5.10 6.05
CA GLY A 493 -3.21 5.49 6.30
C GLY A 493 -2.31 4.29 6.62
N ILE A 494 -2.86 3.20 7.16
CA ILE A 494 -2.16 1.95 7.44
C ILE A 494 -2.77 0.81 6.62
N ALA A 495 -4.07 0.55 6.69
CA ALA A 495 -4.71 -0.54 5.98
C ALA A 495 -5.88 -0.03 5.13
N GLY A 496 -5.98 -0.47 3.89
CA GLY A 496 -7.13 -0.14 3.03
C GLY A 496 -8.39 -0.84 3.53
N ASN A 497 -8.31 -2.15 3.67
CA ASN A 497 -9.43 -3.01 4.05
C ASN A 497 -8.97 -4.15 4.99
N VAL A 498 -9.81 -4.49 5.97
CA VAL A 498 -9.64 -5.65 6.85
C VAL A 498 -10.89 -6.53 6.72
N SER A 499 -10.82 -7.54 5.87
CA SER A 499 -11.96 -8.41 5.55
C SER A 499 -11.52 -9.79 5.07
N LEU A 500 -12.42 -10.76 5.20
CA LEU A 500 -12.22 -12.12 4.67
C LEU A 500 -12.39 -12.19 3.16
N ASP A 501 -13.15 -11.27 2.58
CA ASP A 501 -13.55 -11.31 1.19
C ASP A 501 -12.73 -10.33 0.34
N ILE A 502 -12.26 -10.79 -0.82
CA ILE A 502 -11.75 -9.91 -1.86
C ILE A 502 -12.96 -9.41 -2.65
N SER A 503 -13.28 -8.14 -2.53
CA SER A 503 -14.40 -7.55 -3.25
C SER A 503 -13.89 -6.57 -4.31
N PHE A 504 -14.21 -6.83 -5.58
CA PHE A 504 -13.95 -5.90 -6.67
C PHE A 504 -15.00 -4.79 -6.72
N ASP A 505 -14.72 -3.73 -7.46
CA ASP A 505 -15.70 -2.68 -7.68
C ASP A 505 -16.90 -3.26 -8.45
N ARG A 506 -18.11 -2.74 -8.20
CA ARG A 506 -19.34 -3.19 -8.87
C ARG A 506 -19.27 -3.06 -10.39
N GLU A 507 -18.46 -2.13 -10.89
CA GLU A 507 -18.22 -1.95 -12.31
C GLU A 507 -17.49 -3.16 -12.94
N ASP A 508 -16.70 -3.89 -12.18
CA ASP A 508 -15.95 -5.07 -12.66
C ASP A 508 -16.72 -6.37 -12.57
N GLN A 509 -17.92 -6.37 -11.95
CA GLN A 509 -18.86 -7.50 -11.85
C GLN A 509 -18.28 -8.81 -11.24
N LEU A 510 -17.21 -8.71 -10.46
CA LEU A 510 -16.58 -9.83 -9.77
C LEU A 510 -16.74 -9.64 -8.27
N ASN A 511 -17.29 -10.63 -7.59
CA ASN A 511 -17.20 -10.78 -6.14
C ASN A 511 -16.60 -12.15 -5.86
N ILE A 512 -15.58 -12.19 -5.06
CA ILE A 512 -14.99 -13.40 -4.54
C ILE A 512 -15.26 -13.40 -3.05
N SER A 513 -16.16 -14.23 -2.61
CA SER A 513 -16.34 -14.49 -1.19
C SER A 513 -15.44 -15.66 -0.79
N SER A 514 -14.72 -15.54 0.30
CA SER A 514 -14.06 -16.67 0.94
C SER A 514 -15.15 -17.67 1.31
N THR A 515 -15.16 -18.83 0.68
CA THR A 515 -16.10 -19.88 1.04
C THR A 515 -15.55 -20.58 2.26
N LEU A 516 -15.97 -20.15 3.45
CA LEU A 516 -15.75 -20.93 4.65
C LEU A 516 -16.52 -22.25 4.49
N ILE A 517 -15.78 -23.32 4.29
CA ILE A 517 -16.34 -24.64 4.01
C ILE A 517 -16.66 -25.32 5.33
N GLY A 518 -17.92 -25.53 5.60
CA GLY A 518 -18.40 -26.35 6.70
C GLY A 518 -19.23 -25.60 7.74
N SER A 519 -19.95 -26.38 8.53
CA SER A 519 -20.69 -25.89 9.69
C SER A 519 -19.76 -25.91 10.89
N GLY A 520 -19.56 -24.78 11.51
CA GLY A 520 -18.74 -24.68 12.70
C GLY A 520 -18.57 -23.24 13.16
N LYS A 521 -17.91 -23.10 14.30
CA LYS A 521 -17.48 -21.81 14.81
C LYS A 521 -16.08 -21.54 14.24
N TYR A 522 -15.96 -20.48 13.47
CA TYR A 522 -14.67 -19.96 13.04
C TYR A 522 -14.27 -18.82 13.96
N GLU A 523 -13.07 -18.89 14.50
CA GLU A 523 -12.43 -17.81 15.22
C GLU A 523 -11.63 -16.97 14.22
N ILE A 524 -11.82 -15.65 14.29
CA ILE A 524 -11.19 -14.69 13.38
C ILE A 524 -10.27 -13.81 14.21
N PHE A 525 -9.05 -13.58 13.69
CA PHE A 525 -8.08 -12.70 14.33
C PHE A 525 -7.42 -11.76 13.32
N ALA A 526 -7.47 -10.45 13.58
CA ALA A 526 -6.66 -9.44 12.91
C ALA A 526 -6.45 -8.25 13.85
N ARG A 527 -5.22 -7.75 13.94
CA ARG A 527 -4.92 -6.62 14.82
C ARG A 527 -4.04 -5.59 14.13
N ILE A 528 -4.43 -4.31 14.27
CA ILE A 528 -3.61 -3.15 13.92
C ILE A 528 -3.27 -2.45 15.23
N SER A 529 -2.00 -2.49 15.66
CA SER A 529 -1.57 -2.07 16.99
C SER A 529 -0.47 -1.03 16.92
N SER A 530 -0.63 0.06 17.66
CA SER A 530 0.42 1.09 17.84
C SER A 530 1.02 1.61 16.53
N CYS A 531 0.19 1.74 15.48
CA CYS A 531 0.59 2.25 14.18
C CYS A 531 0.33 3.76 14.08
N GLU A 532 1.11 4.44 13.25
CA GLU A 532 1.05 5.89 13.10
C GLU A 532 0.86 6.28 11.63
N ASN A 533 -0.08 7.19 11.36
CA ASN A 533 -0.21 7.85 10.07
C ASN A 533 -0.12 9.37 10.26
N SER A 534 0.81 10.00 9.59
CA SER A 534 1.00 11.47 9.62
C SER A 534 0.72 12.15 8.26
N ALA A 535 0.18 11.42 7.32
CA ALA A 535 -0.07 11.90 5.96
C ALA A 535 -1.56 11.98 5.61
N SER A 536 -1.86 12.61 4.48
CA SER A 536 -3.22 12.72 3.95
C SER A 536 -3.71 11.38 3.39
N VAL A 537 -5.01 11.14 3.57
CA VAL A 537 -5.73 9.98 3.07
C VAL A 537 -6.96 10.46 2.29
N ALA A 538 -7.05 10.13 1.02
CA ALA A 538 -8.14 10.61 0.16
C ALA A 538 -8.81 9.48 -0.62
N ALA A 539 -10.13 9.37 -0.48
CA ALA A 539 -10.97 8.49 -1.30
C ALA A 539 -11.81 9.31 -2.28
N SER A 540 -11.68 9.04 -3.58
CA SER A 540 -12.51 9.71 -4.60
C SER A 540 -13.97 9.24 -4.61
N LYS A 541 -14.27 8.14 -3.92
CA LYS A 541 -15.63 7.62 -3.67
C LYS A 541 -15.88 7.52 -2.16
N SER A 542 -15.60 6.38 -1.52
CA SER A 542 -16.03 6.10 -0.14
C SER A 542 -14.98 5.38 0.70
N CYS A 543 -15.12 5.46 2.00
CA CYS A 543 -14.33 4.78 3.02
C CYS A 543 -12.87 5.27 3.09
N ALA A 544 -12.68 6.44 3.67
CA ALA A 544 -11.37 6.96 4.04
C ALA A 544 -11.18 6.94 5.56
N GLY A 545 -10.05 6.42 6.02
CA GLY A 545 -9.70 6.43 7.45
C GLY A 545 -8.23 6.70 7.69
N GLY A 546 -7.93 7.46 8.73
CA GLY A 546 -6.55 7.81 9.06
C GLY A 546 -5.67 6.58 9.35
N ILE A 547 -6.26 5.48 9.80
CA ILE A 547 -5.61 4.18 10.01
C ILE A 547 -6.16 3.15 9.04
N ALA A 548 -7.47 2.93 9.01
CA ALA A 548 -8.05 1.94 8.11
C ALA A 548 -9.24 2.50 7.34
N GLY A 549 -9.33 2.22 6.04
CA GLY A 549 -10.47 2.61 5.22
C GLY A 549 -11.74 1.87 5.66
N ARG A 550 -11.66 0.55 5.73
CA ARG A 550 -12.74 -0.34 6.15
C ARG A 550 -12.23 -1.46 7.06
N MET A 551 -13.00 -1.80 8.08
CA MET A 551 -12.75 -2.94 8.95
C MET A 551 -14.04 -3.72 9.18
N ASP A 552 -14.15 -4.91 8.62
CA ASP A 552 -15.27 -5.80 8.88
C ASP A 552 -15.02 -6.66 10.13
N TYR A 553 -13.75 -6.97 10.41
CA TYR A 553 -13.27 -7.75 11.56
C TYR A 553 -12.01 -7.13 12.14
N GLY A 554 -11.60 -7.59 13.29
CA GLY A 554 -10.33 -7.23 13.89
C GLY A 554 -10.41 -6.16 14.98
N LEU A 555 -9.25 -5.67 15.37
CA LEU A 555 -9.08 -4.63 16.38
C LEU A 555 -8.06 -3.60 15.93
N ALA A 556 -8.44 -2.33 15.93
CA ALA A 556 -7.50 -1.21 15.88
C ALA A 556 -7.24 -0.69 17.29
N VAL A 557 -6.01 -0.78 17.79
CA VAL A 557 -5.67 -0.42 19.17
C VAL A 557 -4.40 0.42 19.26
N GLY A 558 -4.47 1.48 20.07
CA GLY A 558 -3.31 2.33 20.35
C GLY A 558 -2.74 3.08 19.15
N CYS A 559 -3.50 3.18 18.06
CA CYS A 559 -3.05 3.82 16.83
C CYS A 559 -3.22 5.34 16.86
N SER A 560 -2.40 6.04 16.10
CA SER A 560 -2.41 7.49 16.02
C SER A 560 -2.53 7.97 14.57
N ALA A 561 -3.46 8.90 14.32
CA ALA A 561 -3.64 9.50 13.00
C ALA A 561 -3.56 11.04 13.07
N LEU A 562 -2.79 11.58 12.15
CA LEU A 562 -2.60 13.01 11.97
C LEU A 562 -2.70 13.32 10.47
N GLY A 563 -3.38 14.39 10.11
CA GLY A 563 -3.44 14.85 8.71
C GLY A 563 -4.84 15.06 8.22
N GLU A 564 -5.00 14.98 6.92
CA GLU A 564 -6.27 15.16 6.23
C GLU A 564 -6.88 13.82 5.84
N VAL A 565 -8.18 13.65 6.10
CA VAL A 565 -8.93 12.46 5.68
C VAL A 565 -10.16 12.90 4.92
N THR A 566 -10.19 12.61 3.63
CA THR A 566 -11.23 13.10 2.74
C THR A 566 -11.90 11.97 1.97
N THR A 567 -13.21 12.11 1.76
CA THR A 567 -13.99 11.29 0.83
C THR A 567 -14.95 12.12 0.03
N ALA A 568 -15.11 11.80 -1.24
CA ALA A 568 -16.06 12.51 -2.07
C ALA A 568 -17.52 12.13 -1.75
N GLU A 569 -17.76 10.99 -1.09
CA GLU A 569 -19.11 10.48 -0.80
C GLU A 569 -19.31 10.18 0.69
N GLU A 570 -19.09 8.95 1.13
CA GLU A 570 -19.45 8.45 2.46
C GLU A 570 -18.28 7.86 3.23
N TYR A 571 -18.35 7.85 4.55
CA TYR A 571 -17.49 7.21 5.50
C TYR A 571 -16.07 7.80 5.57
N ALA A 572 -15.94 9.00 6.12
CA ALA A 572 -14.67 9.57 6.52
C ALA A 572 -14.49 9.45 8.05
N GLY A 573 -13.39 8.88 8.48
CA GLY A 573 -13.09 8.74 9.91
C GLY A 573 -11.62 9.02 10.24
N GLY A 574 -11.38 9.71 11.34
CA GLY A 574 -10.02 10.03 11.76
C GLY A 574 -9.16 8.79 12.00
N ILE A 575 -9.76 7.69 12.41
CA ILE A 575 -9.12 6.37 12.56
C ILE A 575 -9.66 5.41 11.51
N VAL A 576 -10.97 5.17 11.45
CA VAL A 576 -11.55 4.20 10.52
C VAL A 576 -12.71 4.83 9.75
N GLY A 577 -12.74 4.68 8.43
CA GLY A 577 -13.84 5.15 7.61
C GLY A 577 -15.14 4.40 7.93
N HIS A 578 -15.13 3.09 7.79
CA HIS A 578 -16.27 2.21 8.12
C HIS A 578 -15.78 1.03 8.96
N SER A 579 -16.30 0.86 10.18
CA SER A 579 -15.92 -0.24 11.07
C SER A 579 -17.10 -1.02 11.60
N SER A 580 -17.09 -2.35 11.37
CA SER A 580 -17.87 -3.34 12.12
C SER A 580 -17.05 -4.00 13.23
N ALA A 581 -15.79 -3.62 13.36
CA ALA A 581 -14.78 -4.10 14.30
C ALA A 581 -14.57 -3.12 15.46
N ALA A 582 -13.75 -3.51 16.44
CA ALA A 582 -13.46 -2.67 17.58
C ALA A 582 -12.34 -1.65 17.32
N VAL A 583 -12.49 -0.43 17.89
CA VAL A 583 -11.49 0.64 17.85
C VAL A 583 -11.23 1.11 19.28
N ARG A 584 -10.00 0.95 19.79
CA ARG A 584 -9.68 1.20 21.20
C ARG A 584 -8.40 1.98 21.39
N ASN A 585 -8.40 2.85 22.39
CA ASN A 585 -7.21 3.64 22.79
C ASN A 585 -6.53 4.37 21.62
N CYS A 586 -7.26 4.69 20.55
CA CYS A 586 -6.72 5.39 19.39
C CYS A 586 -6.81 6.91 19.55
N ARG A 587 -5.92 7.61 18.87
CA ARG A 587 -5.86 9.08 18.90
C ARG A 587 -5.87 9.63 17.49
N ALA A 588 -6.64 10.72 17.28
CA ALA A 588 -6.64 11.41 16.00
C ALA A 588 -6.64 12.93 16.17
N ARG A 589 -5.85 13.61 15.34
CA ARG A 589 -5.95 15.05 15.10
C ARG A 589 -6.02 15.25 13.60
N VAL A 590 -7.21 15.45 13.08
CA VAL A 590 -7.50 15.29 11.65
C VAL A 590 -8.40 16.39 11.11
N ASN A 591 -8.16 16.77 9.86
CA ASN A 591 -9.10 17.54 9.06
C ASN A 591 -9.96 16.55 8.26
N LEU A 592 -11.28 16.72 8.32
CA LEU A 592 -12.24 15.77 7.79
C LEU A 592 -13.15 16.42 6.75
N SER A 593 -13.32 15.76 5.62
CA SER A 593 -14.25 16.15 4.58
C SER A 593 -14.99 14.94 4.02
N GLY A 594 -16.31 15.08 3.82
CA GLY A 594 -17.19 14.05 3.25
C GLY A 594 -18.63 14.51 3.18
N LYS A 595 -19.47 13.78 2.45
CA LYS A 595 -20.90 14.12 2.34
C LYS A 595 -21.74 13.53 3.46
N ARG A 596 -21.39 12.32 3.90
CA ARG A 596 -22.19 11.56 4.88
C ARG A 596 -21.32 10.63 5.70
N TYR A 597 -21.68 10.35 6.93
CA TYR A 597 -20.95 9.53 7.89
C TYR A 597 -19.51 10.02 8.09
N VAL A 598 -19.38 11.22 8.66
CA VAL A 598 -18.07 11.81 8.95
C VAL A 598 -17.87 11.89 10.46
N GLY A 599 -16.83 11.26 10.95
CA GLY A 599 -16.55 11.21 12.40
C GLY A 599 -15.07 11.30 12.74
N GLY A 600 -14.79 11.93 13.88
CA GLY A 600 -13.42 12.16 14.32
C GLY A 600 -12.62 10.88 14.57
N ILE A 601 -13.28 9.79 15.01
CA ILE A 601 -12.69 8.46 15.13
C ILE A 601 -13.20 7.56 14.01
N ALA A 602 -14.52 7.46 13.83
CA ALA A 602 -15.09 6.60 12.79
C ALA A 602 -16.20 7.30 12.02
N GLY A 603 -16.21 7.15 10.69
CA GLY A 603 -17.36 7.58 9.89
C GLY A 603 -18.62 6.81 10.29
N LEU A 604 -18.56 5.48 10.25
CA LEU A 604 -19.48 4.55 10.89
C LEU A 604 -18.68 3.61 11.79
N GLY A 605 -19.07 3.47 13.04
CA GLY A 605 -18.38 2.63 14.00
C GLY A 605 -19.33 1.76 14.82
N LYS A 606 -18.88 0.55 15.20
CA LYS A 606 -19.64 -0.37 16.03
C LYS A 606 -19.21 -0.26 17.50
N ASP A 607 -17.95 -0.54 17.80
CA ASP A 607 -17.42 -0.54 19.16
C ASP A 607 -16.21 0.42 19.24
N ILE A 608 -16.41 1.58 19.87
CA ILE A 608 -15.40 2.62 19.99
C ILE A 608 -15.21 2.94 21.48
N SER A 609 -14.00 2.72 22.00
CA SER A 609 -13.74 2.93 23.43
C SER A 609 -12.39 3.57 23.71
N SER A 610 -12.38 4.43 24.73
CA SER A 610 -11.17 5.08 25.26
C SER A 610 -10.34 5.81 24.21
N CYS A 611 -10.99 6.29 23.14
CA CYS A 611 -10.35 7.05 22.08
C CYS A 611 -10.39 8.55 22.36
N SER A 612 -9.41 9.27 21.80
CA SER A 612 -9.31 10.72 21.96
C SER A 612 -9.12 11.39 20.61
N VAL A 613 -9.90 12.41 20.31
CA VAL A 613 -9.87 13.02 19.00
C VAL A 613 -9.99 14.55 19.04
N MET A 614 -9.23 15.16 18.18
CA MET A 614 -9.30 16.57 17.84
C MET A 614 -9.68 16.71 16.36
N PRO A 615 -10.96 16.67 16.02
CA PRO A 615 -11.41 16.79 14.65
C PRO A 615 -11.51 18.25 14.24
N HIS A 616 -11.26 18.51 12.95
CA HIS A 616 -11.73 19.70 12.26
C HIS A 616 -12.57 19.27 11.06
N PHE A 617 -13.75 19.87 10.88
CA PHE A 617 -14.65 19.54 9.78
C PHE A 617 -14.66 20.69 8.76
N GLU A 618 -14.17 20.45 7.55
CA GLU A 618 -14.22 21.45 6.47
C GLU A 618 -15.63 21.80 6.05
N ASN A 619 -16.52 20.82 6.11
CA ASN A 619 -17.92 20.97 5.82
C ASN A 619 -18.75 20.16 6.84
N ARG A 620 -20.00 20.57 7.02
CA ARG A 620 -20.92 19.82 7.86
C ARG A 620 -21.61 18.75 7.02
N ALA A 621 -21.16 17.51 7.20
CA ALA A 621 -21.73 16.34 6.54
C ALA A 621 -23.10 15.94 7.12
N GLU A 622 -23.87 15.15 6.38
CA GLU A 622 -25.01 14.42 6.94
C GLU A 622 -24.46 13.29 7.85
N LEU A 623 -24.98 13.15 9.05
CA LEU A 623 -24.48 12.23 10.06
C LEU A 623 -23.00 12.52 10.39
N CYS A 624 -22.79 13.67 11.04
CA CYS A 624 -21.47 14.16 11.43
C CYS A 624 -21.33 14.15 12.94
N GLY A 625 -20.24 13.62 13.48
CA GLY A 625 -19.98 13.58 14.93
C GLY A 625 -18.51 13.66 15.29
N SER A 626 -18.18 14.30 16.41
CA SER A 626 -16.79 14.48 16.84
C SER A 626 -16.07 13.16 17.16
N VAL A 627 -16.80 12.11 17.56
CA VAL A 627 -16.29 10.74 17.73
C VAL A 627 -16.74 9.87 16.56
N ALA A 628 -18.04 9.82 16.27
CA ALA A 628 -18.54 9.00 15.16
C ALA A 628 -19.66 9.73 14.41
N GLY A 629 -19.63 9.66 13.07
CA GLY A 629 -20.75 10.12 12.24
C GLY A 629 -22.01 9.34 12.55
N TYR A 630 -21.89 8.01 12.69
CA TYR A 630 -22.94 7.11 13.15
C TYR A 630 -22.35 5.97 13.96
N ALA A 631 -23.07 5.50 14.97
CA ALA A 631 -22.65 4.38 15.80
C ALA A 631 -23.74 3.30 15.81
N ASP A 632 -23.33 2.04 15.54
CA ASP A 632 -24.18 0.84 15.59
C ASP A 632 -23.61 -0.17 16.61
N GLY A 633 -23.43 0.28 17.86
CA GLY A 633 -22.90 -0.54 18.94
C GLY A 633 -22.47 0.27 20.15
N THR A 634 -21.37 -0.10 20.78
CA THR A 634 -20.93 0.46 22.05
C THR A 634 -19.99 1.65 21.85
N ILE A 635 -20.36 2.81 22.41
CA ILE A 635 -19.50 3.99 22.47
C ILE A 635 -19.27 4.29 23.95
N VAL A 636 -18.00 4.29 24.41
CA VAL A 636 -17.70 4.46 25.83
C VAL A 636 -16.35 5.13 26.08
N GLU A 637 -16.27 6.03 27.03
CA GLU A 637 -15.03 6.66 27.52
C GLU A 637 -14.23 7.41 26.43
N ASN A 638 -14.91 7.97 25.41
CA ASN A 638 -14.22 8.72 24.36
C ASN A 638 -14.17 10.21 24.65
N LEU A 639 -13.09 10.85 24.24
CA LEU A 639 -12.85 12.27 24.44
C LEU A 639 -12.70 13.00 23.10
N TYR A 640 -13.31 14.20 22.97
CA TYR A 640 -13.21 15.00 21.75
C TYR A 640 -13.07 16.49 22.05
N SER A 641 -12.44 17.24 21.15
CA SER A 641 -12.14 18.66 21.36
C SER A 641 -12.84 19.63 20.39
N ASP A 642 -13.88 19.22 19.69
CA ASP A 642 -14.71 20.15 18.92
C ASP A 642 -15.97 20.54 19.69
N SER A 643 -16.10 21.83 20.03
CA SER A 643 -17.27 22.36 20.72
C SER A 643 -18.47 22.61 19.81
N THR A 644 -18.32 22.51 18.49
CA THR A 644 -19.34 22.84 17.50
C THR A 644 -20.16 21.65 17.02
N VAL A 645 -19.59 20.43 17.16
CA VAL A 645 -20.19 19.17 16.75
C VAL A 645 -20.22 18.23 17.95
N GLY A 646 -21.39 17.63 18.25
CA GLY A 646 -21.51 16.65 19.33
C GLY A 646 -20.80 15.34 19.04
N GLY A 647 -20.66 14.48 20.05
CA GLY A 647 -19.87 13.26 19.98
C GLY A 647 -20.31 12.27 18.91
N VAL A 648 -21.62 12.02 18.77
CA VAL A 648 -22.16 11.05 17.80
C VAL A 648 -23.37 11.65 17.10
N ASP A 649 -23.40 11.62 15.78
CA ASP A 649 -24.47 12.17 14.93
C ASP A 649 -24.88 13.61 15.33
N GLY A 650 -23.91 14.43 15.69
CA GLY A 650 -24.13 15.80 16.16
C GLY A 650 -24.69 15.95 17.57
N PHE A 651 -24.94 14.85 18.30
CA PHE A 651 -25.39 14.86 19.70
C PHE A 651 -24.22 14.69 20.67
N SER A 652 -24.31 15.29 21.86
CA SER A 652 -23.18 15.28 22.81
C SER A 652 -22.79 13.88 23.29
N PHE A 653 -23.73 13.00 23.49
CA PHE A 653 -23.52 11.62 23.98
C PHE A 653 -22.76 11.57 25.32
N ALA A 654 -23.09 12.52 26.22
CA ALA A 654 -22.42 12.76 27.48
C ALA A 654 -22.27 11.50 28.34
N GLY A 655 -21.08 11.28 28.93
CA GLY A 655 -20.73 10.09 29.72
C GLY A 655 -20.26 8.90 28.87
N GLN A 656 -20.32 9.01 27.55
CA GLN A 656 -19.82 8.02 26.60
C GLN A 656 -18.86 8.66 25.57
N SER A 657 -19.11 9.92 25.24
CA SER A 657 -18.17 10.78 24.53
C SER A 657 -18.25 12.18 25.14
N ASP A 658 -17.15 12.63 25.74
CA ASP A 658 -17.11 13.87 26.50
C ASP A 658 -16.15 14.87 25.84
N TYR A 659 -16.53 16.16 25.93
CA TYR A 659 -15.72 17.27 25.42
C TYR A 659 -14.50 17.52 26.31
N MET A 660 -13.34 17.77 25.66
CA MET A 660 -12.15 18.37 26.28
C MET A 660 -11.60 19.47 25.39
N ASP A 661 -10.86 20.42 25.94
CA ASP A 661 -10.19 21.41 25.11
C ASP A 661 -8.82 20.94 24.63
N TYR A 662 -8.23 21.73 23.69
CA TYR A 662 -6.99 21.34 23.03
C TYR A 662 -5.81 21.17 23.99
N GLU A 663 -5.71 22.06 24.99
CA GLU A 663 -4.60 22.02 25.94
C GLU A 663 -4.65 20.73 26.78
N ASP A 664 -5.82 20.30 27.17
CA ASP A 664 -6.05 19.05 27.88
C ASP A 664 -5.78 17.84 26.99
N PHE A 665 -6.22 17.87 25.71
CA PHE A 665 -5.91 16.84 24.73
C PHE A 665 -4.39 16.69 24.53
N ALA A 666 -3.68 17.80 24.34
CA ALA A 666 -2.22 17.78 24.15
C ALA A 666 -1.44 17.33 25.40
N ALA A 667 -2.07 17.41 26.59
CA ALA A 667 -1.50 17.02 27.87
C ALA A 667 -1.81 15.57 28.26
N LEU A 668 -2.63 14.84 27.48
CA LEU A 668 -2.93 13.43 27.75
C LEU A 668 -1.65 12.60 27.87
N PRO A 669 -1.59 11.64 28.81
CA PRO A 669 -0.47 10.71 28.90
C PRO A 669 -0.25 9.98 27.57
N ASP A 670 1.02 9.74 27.23
CA ASP A 670 1.43 9.01 26.01
C ASP A 670 0.95 9.63 24.70
N THR A 671 0.57 10.92 24.68
CA THR A 671 0.31 11.63 23.44
C THR A 671 1.62 11.81 22.67
N PRO A 672 1.72 11.31 21.42
CA PRO A 672 2.93 11.45 20.62
C PRO A 672 3.33 12.93 20.43
N ASP A 673 4.62 13.20 20.35
CA ASP A 673 5.13 14.58 20.24
C ASP A 673 4.60 15.32 18.98
N PHE A 674 4.36 14.60 17.89
CA PHE A 674 3.81 15.18 16.68
C PHE A 674 2.36 15.70 16.81
N PHE A 675 1.61 15.29 17.85
CA PHE A 675 0.30 15.88 18.15
C PHE A 675 0.42 17.28 18.76
N ARG A 676 1.57 17.61 19.38
CA ARG A 676 1.80 18.89 20.07
C ARG A 676 2.27 20.01 19.15
N SER A 677 2.83 19.65 18.00
CA SER A 677 3.27 20.60 16.99
C SER A 677 2.53 20.38 15.68
N ILE A 678 2.23 21.47 14.99
CA ILE A 678 1.68 21.48 13.65
C ILE A 678 2.72 22.13 12.78
N GLY A 679 3.37 21.35 11.92
CA GLY A 679 4.41 21.81 11.03
C GLY A 679 3.91 21.79 9.57
N VAL A 680 4.18 22.86 8.83
CA VAL A 680 4.09 22.85 7.38
C VAL A 680 5.50 22.77 6.84
N THR A 681 5.81 21.64 6.19
CA THR A 681 7.16 21.36 5.66
C THR A 681 7.20 21.74 4.19
N PHE A 682 8.06 22.68 3.85
CA PHE A 682 8.28 23.13 2.48
C PHE A 682 9.44 22.34 1.87
N VAL A 683 9.19 21.70 0.72
CA VAL A 683 10.15 20.80 0.07
C VAL A 683 10.46 21.28 -1.34
N LYS A 684 11.73 21.30 -1.72
CA LYS A 684 12.22 21.55 -3.09
C LYS A 684 13.01 20.33 -3.56
N ASP A 685 12.61 19.73 -4.66
CA ASP A 685 13.31 18.57 -5.28
C ASP A 685 13.58 17.43 -4.26
N GLY A 686 12.60 17.13 -3.38
CA GLY A 686 12.72 16.11 -2.34
C GLY A 686 13.59 16.54 -1.13
N VAL A 687 14.04 17.79 -1.07
CA VAL A 687 14.85 18.32 0.05
C VAL A 687 14.05 19.34 0.84
N THR A 688 13.94 19.15 2.15
CA THR A 688 13.28 20.11 3.03
C THR A 688 13.99 21.44 3.01
N VAL A 689 13.27 22.49 2.62
CA VAL A 689 13.72 23.88 2.65
C VAL A 689 13.56 24.45 4.06
N GLU A 690 12.38 24.27 4.64
CA GLU A 690 12.04 24.73 5.98
C GLU A 690 10.79 24.01 6.48
N THR A 691 10.69 23.77 7.79
CA THR A 691 9.43 23.40 8.44
C THR A 691 9.00 24.56 9.33
N VAL A 692 7.81 25.10 9.05
CA VAL A 692 7.24 26.22 9.79
C VAL A 692 6.24 25.68 10.81
N GLU A 693 6.54 25.87 12.09
CA GLU A 693 5.63 25.51 13.19
C GLU A 693 4.49 26.54 13.30
N VAL A 694 3.25 26.04 13.39
CA VAL A 694 2.04 26.87 13.44
C VAL A 694 1.16 26.41 14.62
N PRO A 695 0.55 27.32 15.38
CA PRO A 695 -0.48 26.96 16.34
C PRO A 695 -1.71 26.35 15.62
N PHE A 696 -2.43 25.47 16.28
CA PHE A 696 -3.68 24.90 15.74
C PHE A 696 -4.67 25.99 15.33
N GLY A 697 -5.15 25.93 14.08
CA GLY A 697 -5.99 26.99 13.50
C GLY A 697 -5.27 28.31 13.22
N GLY A 698 -3.97 28.36 13.42
CA GLY A 698 -3.12 29.51 13.08
C GLY A 698 -2.83 29.60 11.58
N ARG A 699 -2.12 30.66 11.20
CA ARG A 699 -1.70 30.91 9.81
C ARG A 699 -0.20 31.03 9.71
N ILE A 700 0.35 30.74 8.56
CA ILE A 700 1.77 30.89 8.31
C ILE A 700 2.14 32.36 8.23
N ALA A 701 2.96 32.81 9.14
CA ALA A 701 3.40 34.20 9.22
C ALA A 701 4.44 34.57 8.14
N SER A 702 5.23 33.62 7.68
CA SER A 702 6.27 33.82 6.68
C SER A 702 6.46 32.56 5.86
N VAL A 703 6.27 32.68 4.54
CA VAL A 703 6.48 31.59 3.58
C VAL A 703 7.95 31.53 3.20
N PRO A 704 8.59 30.37 3.23
CA PRO A 704 9.98 30.23 2.78
C PRO A 704 10.16 30.70 1.34
N THR A 705 11.26 31.41 1.07
CA THR A 705 11.59 31.91 -0.26
C THR A 705 12.66 31.03 -0.92
N VAL A 706 12.44 30.63 -2.14
CA VAL A 706 13.41 29.94 -2.98
C VAL A 706 13.93 30.93 -4.03
N ALA A 707 15.23 30.90 -4.30
CA ALA A 707 15.84 31.79 -5.28
C ALA A 707 15.36 31.52 -6.69
N ASP A 708 15.15 32.58 -7.48
CA ASP A 708 14.80 32.46 -8.90
C ASP A 708 15.97 31.81 -9.67
N GLU A 709 15.67 30.95 -10.63
CA GLU A 709 16.65 30.19 -11.43
C GLU A 709 16.31 30.27 -12.92
N ASP A 710 17.31 30.56 -13.76
CA ASP A 710 17.17 30.62 -15.23
C ASP A 710 16.03 31.51 -15.74
N GLY A 711 15.71 32.59 -15.01
CA GLY A 711 14.60 33.50 -15.33
C GLY A 711 13.22 32.95 -15.00
N MET A 712 13.13 31.87 -14.26
CA MET A 712 11.91 31.32 -13.66
C MET A 712 11.86 31.66 -12.17
N TYR A 713 10.65 31.78 -11.61
CA TYR A 713 10.44 31.97 -10.18
C TYR A 713 9.85 30.72 -9.55
N TRP A 714 10.15 30.49 -8.28
CA TRP A 714 9.58 29.37 -7.52
C TRP A 714 8.18 29.68 -7.04
N GLN A 715 7.25 28.73 -7.21
CA GLN A 715 5.91 28.80 -6.67
C GLN A 715 5.61 27.53 -5.88
N TRP A 716 5.07 27.71 -4.68
CA TRP A 716 4.56 26.62 -3.87
C TRP A 716 3.19 26.20 -4.39
N ASN A 717 2.98 24.89 -4.62
CA ASN A 717 1.75 24.34 -5.19
C ASN A 717 0.68 24.18 -4.10
N ASP A 718 -0.57 24.37 -4.45
CA ASP A 718 -1.76 24.14 -3.61
C ASP A 718 -1.63 24.69 -2.17
N PHE A 719 -1.08 25.90 -2.05
CA PHE A 719 -0.78 26.52 -0.77
C PHE A 719 -1.23 27.98 -0.71
N ASP A 720 -2.13 28.29 0.26
CA ASP A 720 -2.51 29.66 0.63
C ASP A 720 -1.97 30.00 2.03
N PRO A 721 -1.06 30.97 2.20
CA PRO A 721 -0.54 31.35 3.50
C PRO A 721 -1.59 31.97 4.43
N ASN A 722 -2.74 32.38 3.90
CA ASN A 722 -3.84 32.95 4.69
C ASN A 722 -4.83 31.89 5.20
N GLU A 723 -4.69 30.63 4.76
CA GLU A 723 -5.49 29.53 5.24
C GLU A 723 -5.11 29.14 6.68
N ALA A 724 -6.11 28.76 7.48
CA ALA A 724 -5.84 28.26 8.83
C ALA A 724 -5.33 26.82 8.77
N VAL A 725 -4.28 26.53 9.52
CA VAL A 725 -3.61 25.22 9.53
C VAL A 725 -4.13 24.39 10.70
N TYR A 726 -4.69 23.23 10.42
CA TYR A 726 -5.24 22.29 11.40
C TYR A 726 -4.51 20.95 11.46
N TYR A 727 -3.65 20.64 10.47
CA TYR A 727 -2.88 19.41 10.38
C TYR A 727 -1.48 19.69 9.80
N SER A 728 -0.55 18.81 10.07
CA SER A 728 0.78 18.88 9.46
C SER A 728 0.71 18.43 8.01
N ARG A 729 1.35 19.18 7.11
CA ARG A 729 1.39 18.86 5.67
C ARG A 729 2.73 19.22 5.06
N THR A 730 3.03 18.56 3.95
CA THR A 730 4.16 18.90 3.10
C THR A 730 3.66 19.72 1.91
N VAL A 731 4.38 20.80 1.60
CA VAL A 731 4.11 21.68 0.46
C VAL A 731 5.30 21.60 -0.48
N GLU A 732 5.04 21.15 -1.69
CA GLU A 732 6.02 21.14 -2.78
C GLU A 732 5.80 22.32 -3.70
N GLY A 733 6.75 22.62 -4.57
CA GLY A 733 6.64 23.70 -5.51
C GLY A 733 7.36 23.39 -6.81
N GLU A 734 7.24 24.31 -7.74
CA GLU A 734 7.89 24.20 -9.05
C GLU A 734 8.40 25.54 -9.56
N TYR A 735 9.30 25.49 -10.52
CA TYR A 735 9.76 26.69 -11.22
C TYR A 735 8.81 27.06 -12.33
N ILE A 736 8.22 28.26 -12.22
CA ILE A 736 7.24 28.78 -13.20
C ILE A 736 7.89 29.87 -14.04
N ARG A 737 7.63 29.87 -15.33
CA ARG A 737 8.05 30.94 -16.23
C ARG A 737 7.14 32.16 -16.04
N PRO A 738 7.70 33.36 -15.80
CA PRO A 738 6.91 34.57 -15.68
C PRO A 738 6.16 34.88 -17.00
N VAL A 739 4.97 35.45 -16.85
CA VAL A 739 4.19 35.96 -17.95
C VAL A 739 4.75 37.33 -18.35
N THR A 740 4.95 37.56 -19.61
CA THR A 740 5.54 38.81 -20.11
C THR A 740 4.52 39.88 -20.45
N THR A 741 3.23 39.55 -20.55
CA THR A 741 2.14 40.49 -20.86
C THR A 741 0.87 40.08 -20.15
N ILE A 742 0.25 41.02 -19.46
CA ILE A 742 -1.07 40.85 -18.81
C ILE A 742 -2.04 41.93 -19.32
N SER A 743 -3.34 41.64 -19.30
CA SER A 743 -4.37 42.51 -19.82
C SER A 743 -5.48 42.82 -18.81
N THR A 744 -6.32 43.82 -19.13
CA THR A 744 -7.53 44.12 -18.35
C THR A 744 -8.70 43.13 -18.54
N GLY A 745 -8.55 42.10 -19.36
CA GLY A 745 -9.47 40.95 -19.39
C GLY A 745 -10.68 41.08 -20.30
N GLU A 746 -10.79 42.12 -21.14
CA GLU A 746 -11.82 42.26 -22.17
C GLU A 746 -11.39 41.62 -23.50
N ASP A 747 -12.31 41.32 -24.43
CA ASP A 747 -11.99 40.76 -25.74
C ASP A 747 -11.08 41.70 -26.57
N GLU A 748 -11.22 43.00 -26.44
CA GLU A 748 -10.28 44.01 -26.87
C GLU A 748 -9.77 44.75 -25.63
N PRO A 749 -8.63 44.37 -25.06
CA PRO A 749 -8.15 44.91 -23.80
C PRO A 749 -7.92 46.39 -23.86
N LEU A 750 -8.52 47.12 -22.90
CA LEU A 750 -8.30 48.55 -22.80
C LEU A 750 -6.85 48.90 -22.45
N PHE A 751 -6.25 48.03 -21.59
CA PHE A 751 -4.86 48.12 -21.23
C PHE A 751 -4.16 46.77 -21.33
N LEU A 752 -2.90 46.81 -21.77
CA LEU A 752 -1.92 45.73 -21.69
C LEU A 752 -0.71 46.26 -20.93
N ALA A 753 -0.15 45.49 -20.06
CA ALA A 753 1.12 45.78 -19.39
C ALA A 753 2.15 44.76 -19.80
N GLU A 754 3.34 45.19 -20.20
CA GLU A 754 4.52 44.38 -20.49
C GLU A 754 5.50 44.50 -19.34
N GLY A 755 5.97 43.36 -18.85
CA GLY A 755 6.89 43.24 -17.71
C GLY A 755 7.21 41.80 -17.44
N THR A 756 7.69 41.51 -16.25
CA THR A 756 7.90 40.15 -15.75
C THR A 756 6.88 39.91 -14.65
N PHE A 757 5.82 39.19 -14.96
CA PHE A 757 4.69 39.00 -14.05
C PHE A 757 4.64 37.57 -13.54
N ARG A 758 4.31 37.44 -12.25
CA ARG A 758 4.04 36.13 -11.63
C ARG A 758 2.57 35.76 -11.84
N ASP A 759 2.28 34.45 -11.73
CA ASP A 759 0.90 33.99 -11.79
C ASP A 759 0.03 34.66 -10.71
N GLY A 760 -1.23 34.91 -11.03
CA GLY A 760 -2.15 35.60 -10.14
C GLY A 760 -2.02 37.13 -10.12
N GLN A 761 -0.96 37.71 -10.68
CA GLN A 761 -0.88 39.18 -10.80
C GLN A 761 -1.86 39.72 -11.86
N THR A 762 -2.63 40.72 -11.49
CA THR A 762 -3.68 41.26 -12.33
C THR A 762 -3.45 42.74 -12.66
N LEU A 763 -3.70 43.10 -13.91
CA LEU A 763 -3.69 44.49 -14.34
C LEU A 763 -5.04 45.15 -14.05
N LEU A 764 -5.02 46.19 -13.25
CA LEU A 764 -6.16 46.99 -12.91
C LEU A 764 -6.03 48.40 -13.49
N ALA A 765 -7.01 48.83 -14.24
CA ALA A 765 -7.12 50.20 -14.70
C ALA A 765 -8.41 50.81 -14.15
N VAL A 766 -8.29 51.63 -13.14
CA VAL A 766 -9.41 52.23 -12.44
C VAL A 766 -9.69 53.62 -13.01
N PRO A 767 -10.82 53.86 -13.66
CA PRO A 767 -11.16 55.13 -14.18
C PRO A 767 -11.46 56.13 -13.05
N PHE A 768 -11.02 57.37 -13.22
CA PHE A 768 -11.35 58.47 -12.32
C PHE A 768 -11.70 59.75 -13.12
N VAL A 769 -12.28 60.74 -12.47
CA VAL A 769 -12.59 62.03 -13.05
C VAL A 769 -11.62 63.05 -12.48
N PRO A 770 -10.63 63.56 -13.29
CA PRO A 770 -9.74 64.61 -12.82
C PRO A 770 -10.51 65.92 -12.53
N ASP A 771 -10.08 66.67 -11.51
CA ASP A 771 -10.62 68.00 -11.26
C ASP A 771 -10.04 68.99 -12.26
N ALA A 772 -10.76 69.19 -13.36
CA ALA A 772 -10.35 70.02 -14.48
C ALA A 772 -10.08 71.48 -14.09
N GLU A 773 -10.84 72.01 -13.10
CA GLU A 773 -10.69 73.39 -12.62
C GLU A 773 -9.34 73.57 -11.89
N THR A 774 -9.04 72.71 -10.97
CA THR A 774 -7.74 72.71 -10.25
C THR A 774 -6.56 72.47 -11.19
N LEU A 775 -6.72 71.62 -12.23
CA LEU A 775 -5.69 71.32 -13.21
C LEU A 775 -5.53 72.36 -14.31
N GLY A 776 -6.43 73.34 -14.36
CA GLY A 776 -6.42 74.43 -15.37
C GLY A 776 -6.63 73.92 -16.81
N ILE A 777 -7.38 72.82 -17.00
CA ILE A 777 -7.68 72.20 -18.29
C ILE A 777 -9.20 72.25 -18.61
N ASP A 778 -9.55 72.26 -19.89
CA ASP A 778 -10.94 72.15 -20.29
C ASP A 778 -11.44 70.71 -20.04
N ALA A 779 -12.47 70.51 -19.22
CA ALA A 779 -13.06 69.21 -18.94
C ALA A 779 -13.49 68.49 -20.22
N ALA A 780 -13.86 69.17 -21.26
CA ALA A 780 -14.26 68.64 -22.55
C ALA A 780 -13.02 68.06 -23.34
N SER A 781 -11.84 68.45 -22.98
CA SER A 781 -10.58 67.92 -23.58
C SER A 781 -10.13 66.58 -22.99
N ILE A 782 -10.70 66.13 -21.85
CA ILE A 782 -10.33 64.88 -21.22
C ILE A 782 -10.92 63.70 -22.01
N LEU A 783 -10.06 62.93 -22.67
CA LEU A 783 -10.44 61.77 -23.42
C LEU A 783 -10.51 60.51 -22.52
N ALA A 784 -9.56 60.41 -21.58
CA ALA A 784 -9.52 59.29 -20.64
C ALA A 784 -8.67 59.65 -19.41
N ALA A 785 -9.00 59.12 -18.25
CA ALA A 785 -8.18 59.19 -17.04
C ALA A 785 -8.27 57.89 -16.23
N TYR A 786 -7.15 57.29 -15.93
CA TYR A 786 -7.06 56.01 -15.25
C TYR A 786 -5.90 56.02 -14.27
N THR A 787 -6.09 55.30 -13.14
CA THR A 787 -4.99 54.83 -12.31
C THR A 787 -4.67 53.39 -12.72
N VAL A 788 -3.46 53.16 -13.16
CA VAL A 788 -3.03 51.87 -13.71
C VAL A 788 -2.08 51.19 -12.72
N ARG A 789 -2.43 50.01 -12.27
CA ARG A 789 -1.59 49.23 -11.35
C ARG A 789 -1.68 47.74 -11.65
N VAL A 790 -0.59 47.06 -11.37
CA VAL A 790 -0.51 45.60 -11.29
C VAL A 790 -0.42 45.23 -9.81
N SER A 791 -1.20 44.23 -9.40
CA SER A 791 -1.14 43.72 -8.02
C SER A 791 0.25 43.18 -7.70
N ASP A 792 0.77 43.41 -6.49
CA ASP A 792 2.04 42.92 -5.96
C ASP A 792 3.24 43.08 -6.92
N TYR A 793 3.30 44.23 -7.59
CA TYR A 793 4.38 44.57 -8.53
C TYR A 793 5.00 45.90 -8.16
N SER A 794 6.31 46.04 -8.16
CA SER A 794 7.02 47.23 -7.70
C SER A 794 7.78 47.97 -8.79
N GLU A 795 7.96 47.37 -9.95
CA GLU A 795 8.74 47.97 -11.04
C GLU A 795 7.86 48.85 -11.95
N SER A 796 8.50 49.68 -12.78
CA SER A 796 7.78 50.46 -13.80
C SER A 796 7.35 49.57 -14.95
N LEU A 797 6.14 49.82 -15.45
CA LEU A 797 5.42 49.05 -16.48
C LEU A 797 5.61 49.69 -17.87
N THR A 798 5.76 48.89 -18.91
CA THR A 798 5.46 49.29 -20.27
C THR A 798 3.99 49.06 -20.53
N VAL A 799 3.21 50.13 -20.67
CA VAL A 799 1.76 50.05 -20.76
C VAL A 799 1.32 50.36 -22.19
N ARG A 800 0.40 49.57 -22.71
CA ARG A 800 -0.33 49.80 -23.95
C ARG A 800 -1.78 50.16 -23.61
N MET A 801 -2.23 51.34 -23.98
CA MET A 801 -3.60 51.78 -23.81
C MET A 801 -4.30 51.94 -25.16
N LEU A 802 -5.47 51.37 -25.30
CA LEU A 802 -6.32 51.50 -26.48
C LEU A 802 -6.77 52.95 -26.61
N ALA A 803 -6.38 53.65 -27.67
CA ALA A 803 -6.68 55.04 -27.89
C ALA A 803 -7.08 55.34 -29.35
N SER A 804 -8.35 55.55 -29.57
CA SER A 804 -8.91 55.82 -30.89
C SER A 804 -8.73 57.25 -31.38
N ALA A 805 -8.50 58.21 -30.47
CA ALA A 805 -8.35 59.62 -30.78
C ALA A 805 -6.87 60.09 -30.68
N SER A 806 -6.52 61.15 -31.37
CA SER A 806 -5.22 61.83 -31.20
C SER A 806 -5.25 62.71 -29.96
N GLY A 807 -4.27 62.57 -29.11
CA GLY A 807 -4.21 63.31 -27.87
C GLY A 807 -2.75 63.39 -27.31
N SER A 808 -2.61 64.04 -26.19
CA SER A 808 -1.38 64.16 -25.42
C SER A 808 -1.60 63.45 -24.08
N LEU A 809 -0.62 62.68 -23.64
CA LEU A 809 -0.65 61.88 -22.43
C LEU A 809 0.12 62.55 -21.32
N TYR A 810 -0.43 62.51 -20.12
CA TYR A 810 0.17 63.12 -18.91
C TYR A 810 0.05 62.14 -17.75
N THR A 811 1.02 62.16 -16.86
CA THR A 811 0.85 61.61 -15.52
C THR A 811 0.28 62.66 -14.58
N LEU A 812 -0.58 62.24 -13.64
CA LEU A 812 -1.12 63.08 -12.61
C LEU A 812 -0.54 62.71 -11.26
N SER A 813 0.15 63.64 -10.63
CA SER A 813 0.71 63.48 -9.30
C SER A 813 0.54 64.78 -8.53
N GLU A 814 -0.03 64.69 -7.31
CA GLU A 814 -0.28 65.83 -6.40
C GLU A 814 -0.98 67.05 -7.08
N GLY A 815 -1.91 66.80 -7.95
CA GLY A 815 -2.64 67.83 -8.68
C GLY A 815 -1.86 68.50 -9.81
N THR A 816 -0.73 67.94 -10.23
CA THR A 816 0.12 68.47 -11.31
C THR A 816 0.18 67.47 -12.47
N LEU A 817 -0.08 67.99 -13.70
CA LEU A 817 0.06 67.21 -14.93
C LEU A 817 1.48 67.33 -15.48
N THR A 818 2.17 66.16 -15.61
CA THR A 818 3.49 66.08 -16.23
C THR A 818 3.39 65.36 -17.58
N PRO A 819 3.86 65.94 -18.70
CA PRO A 819 3.80 65.31 -19.99
C PRO A 819 4.51 63.94 -19.99
N LEU A 820 3.79 62.90 -20.50
CA LEU A 820 4.31 61.54 -20.64
C LEU A 820 4.50 61.23 -22.12
N SER A 821 5.70 60.91 -22.51
CA SER A 821 6.05 60.52 -23.89
C SER A 821 5.47 59.15 -24.21
N PHE A 822 4.91 58.97 -25.38
CA PHE A 822 4.38 57.72 -25.88
C PHE A 822 4.72 57.53 -27.36
N THR A 823 4.62 56.28 -27.82
CA THR A 823 4.65 55.93 -29.24
C THR A 823 3.28 55.31 -29.60
N ARG A 824 2.93 55.32 -30.87
CA ARG A 824 1.69 54.68 -31.31
C ARG A 824 2.01 53.37 -32.05
N ASP A 825 1.29 52.34 -31.66
CA ASP A 825 1.39 51.00 -32.23
C ASP A 825 -0.01 50.49 -32.55
N GLY A 826 -0.43 50.66 -33.81
CA GLY A 826 -1.78 50.40 -34.24
C GLY A 826 -2.83 51.26 -33.52
N SER A 827 -3.77 50.62 -32.88
CA SER A 827 -4.83 51.26 -32.07
C SER A 827 -4.37 51.64 -30.66
N TYR A 828 -3.14 51.19 -30.26
CA TYR A 828 -2.62 51.43 -28.93
C TYR A 828 -1.62 52.57 -28.90
N ILE A 829 -1.60 53.28 -27.79
CA ILE A 829 -0.47 54.13 -27.41
C ILE A 829 0.39 53.38 -26.38
N VAL A 830 1.71 53.40 -26.54
CA VAL A 830 2.66 52.68 -25.71
C VAL A 830 3.52 53.67 -24.96
N PHE A 831 3.56 53.52 -23.66
CA PHE A 831 4.27 54.43 -22.75
C PHE A 831 4.82 53.66 -21.52
N ARG A 832 5.77 54.24 -20.82
CA ARG A 832 6.29 53.69 -19.59
C ARG A 832 5.65 54.40 -18.41
N LEU A 833 5.22 53.63 -17.40
CA LEU A 833 4.48 54.13 -16.25
C LEU A 833 4.96 53.47 -14.97
N ASP A 834 5.09 54.19 -13.88
CA ASP A 834 5.31 53.59 -12.57
C ASP A 834 4.02 52.90 -12.09
N ASN A 835 4.16 51.73 -11.45
CA ASN A 835 3.02 50.95 -10.98
C ASN A 835 2.17 51.78 -9.98
N GLY A 836 0.86 51.86 -10.23
CA GLY A 836 -0.11 52.62 -9.42
C GLY A 836 -0.20 54.11 -9.79
N ALA A 837 0.52 54.58 -10.81
CA ALA A 837 0.42 55.97 -11.23
C ALA A 837 -0.88 56.25 -11.99
N SER A 838 -1.34 57.47 -11.88
CA SER A 838 -2.53 57.99 -12.59
C SER A 838 -2.13 58.66 -13.89
N ILE A 839 -2.88 58.40 -14.94
CA ILE A 839 -2.70 59.00 -16.27
C ILE A 839 -3.96 59.78 -16.70
N VAL A 840 -3.72 60.86 -17.42
CA VAL A 840 -4.76 61.68 -18.07
C VAL A 840 -4.41 61.81 -19.54
N TYR A 841 -5.37 61.42 -20.41
CA TYR A 841 -5.20 61.56 -21.87
C TYR A 841 -6.11 62.66 -22.36
N LEU A 842 -5.50 63.73 -22.89
CA LEU A 842 -6.19 64.95 -23.34
C LEU A 842 -6.24 65.00 -24.87
N ALA A 843 -7.32 65.49 -25.41
CA ALA A 843 -7.44 65.78 -26.85
C ALA A 843 -6.37 66.84 -27.26
N GLN A 844 -5.77 66.64 -28.41
CA GLN A 844 -4.83 67.60 -28.96
C GLN A 844 -5.61 68.84 -29.35
N GLU A 845 -5.23 70.03 -28.78
CA GLU A 845 -5.82 71.29 -29.24
C GLU A 845 -5.48 71.48 -30.72
N THR A 846 -6.45 71.37 -31.61
CA THR A 846 -6.35 71.86 -32.96
C THR A 846 -6.35 73.39 -32.91
N SER A 847 -5.18 73.94 -33.22
CA SER A 847 -5.07 75.39 -33.43
C SER A 847 -6.23 75.91 -34.34
N ARG A 848 -7.08 76.78 -33.80
CA ARG A 848 -8.20 77.39 -34.52
C ARG A 848 -7.65 78.27 -35.66
N ILE A 849 -7.52 77.71 -36.81
CA ILE A 849 -7.60 78.36 -38.07
C ILE A 849 -8.38 77.52 -39.07
N GLY A 850 -9.67 77.95 -39.30
CA GLY A 850 -10.39 77.51 -40.48
C GLY A 850 -11.46 76.40 -40.32
N TRP A 851 -12.66 76.78 -40.45
CA TRP A 851 -13.87 76.07 -40.81
C TRP A 851 -14.85 75.66 -39.73
N ILE A 852 -15.73 76.50 -39.41
CA ILE A 852 -17.11 76.22 -39.02
C ILE A 852 -17.77 75.43 -40.15
N ILE A 853 -18.25 74.26 -39.88
CA ILE A 853 -19.52 73.59 -40.26
C ILE A 853 -19.32 72.06 -40.09
N GLY A 854 -20.17 71.49 -39.26
CA GLY A 854 -20.41 70.02 -39.36
C GLY A 854 -20.38 69.24 -38.05
N GLY A 855 -21.50 69.26 -37.34
CA GLY A 855 -21.93 68.08 -36.72
C GLY A 855 -21.74 67.91 -35.22
N ILE A 856 -22.56 68.53 -34.45
CA ILE A 856 -22.96 68.00 -33.10
C ILE A 856 -23.67 66.67 -33.31
N THR A 857 -22.94 65.56 -33.22
CA THR A 857 -23.49 64.17 -32.98
C THR A 857 -22.50 63.12 -32.51
N GLY A 858 -21.28 63.37 -32.04
CA GLY A 858 -20.33 62.37 -31.61
C GLY A 858 -20.11 62.24 -30.09
N GLY A 859 -20.34 63.34 -29.34
CA GLY A 859 -19.97 63.39 -27.94
C GLY A 859 -20.97 62.75 -26.93
N ALA A 860 -22.22 62.59 -27.35
CA ALA A 860 -23.29 62.11 -26.46
C ALA A 860 -23.44 60.57 -26.45
N ALA A 861 -22.86 59.85 -27.45
CA ALA A 861 -23.00 58.40 -27.57
C ALA A 861 -22.03 57.64 -26.69
N ALA A 862 -20.81 58.14 -26.47
CA ALA A 862 -19.80 57.46 -25.66
C ALA A 862 -20.10 57.56 -24.13
N ALA A 863 -20.61 58.70 -23.65
CA ALA A 863 -21.02 58.83 -22.24
C ALA A 863 -22.29 58.02 -21.91
N ALA A 864 -23.20 57.86 -22.90
CA ALA A 864 -24.42 57.05 -22.71
C ALA A 864 -24.13 55.54 -22.72
N ALA A 865 -23.11 55.06 -23.44
CA ALA A 865 -22.72 53.67 -23.47
C ALA A 865 -22.10 53.24 -22.14
N VAL A 866 -21.29 54.06 -21.51
CA VAL A 866 -20.65 53.75 -20.21
C VAL A 866 -21.73 53.72 -19.10
N VAL A 867 -22.69 54.59 -19.08
CA VAL A 867 -23.80 54.61 -18.10
C VAL A 867 -24.72 53.39 -18.31
N LEU A 868 -24.94 52.98 -19.56
CA LEU A 868 -25.81 51.82 -19.88
C LEU A 868 -25.16 50.48 -19.50
N VAL A 869 -23.84 50.35 -19.55
CA VAL A 869 -23.11 49.16 -19.12
C VAL A 869 -23.09 49.04 -17.59
N ILE A 870 -22.95 50.15 -16.87
CA ILE A 870 -22.99 50.17 -15.40
C ILE A 870 -24.42 49.86 -14.89
N VAL A 871 -25.47 50.34 -15.55
CA VAL A 871 -26.87 50.06 -15.17
C VAL A 871 -27.28 48.62 -15.52
N ARG A 872 -26.76 48.03 -16.60
CA ARG A 872 -27.01 46.61 -16.94
C ARG A 872 -26.30 45.63 -16.02
N LYS A 873 -25.10 45.95 -15.51
CA LYS A 873 -24.41 45.10 -14.52
C LYS A 873 -25.06 45.11 -13.14
N ARG A 874 -25.80 46.19 -12.77
CA ARG A 874 -26.57 46.20 -11.50
C ARG A 874 -27.91 45.47 -11.56
N ARG A 875 -28.47 45.16 -12.74
CA ARG A 875 -29.72 44.37 -12.89
C ARG A 875 -29.54 42.88 -13.06
N LYS A 876 -28.28 42.36 -13.04
CA LYS A 876 -27.98 40.90 -13.06
C LYS A 876 -27.48 40.37 -11.71
N LYS A 877 -27.59 41.15 -10.63
CA LYS A 877 -27.28 40.73 -9.25
C LYS A 877 -28.44 41.08 -8.28
N THR A 878 -29.65 40.90 -8.73
CA THR A 878 -30.85 40.68 -7.88
C THR A 878 -31.61 39.51 -8.44
#